data_c7cbcd79903a15e21877440dc128765f
#
_entry.id   c7cbcd79903a15e21877440dc128765f
#
_cell.length_a   1.000
_cell.length_b   1.000
_cell.length_c   1.000
_cell.angle_alpha   90.00
_cell.angle_beta   90.00
_cell.angle_gamma   90.00
#
_symmetry.space_group_name_H-M   'P 1'
#
loop_
_entity.id
_entity.type
_entity.pdbx_description
1 polymer ?
#
loop_
_entity_poly.entity_id
_entity_poly.type
_entity_poly.pdbx_seq_one_letter_code
_entity_poly.pdbx_strand_id
1 'polypeptide(L)'
;MRDQQLDHFLSLSLEQLMEMETTISTDTKQTVSQAPAAVSVITVEDIEATGATNLVDILESVPGIHVRANQFAFRPLIQFRGTNANQTLLMINGTSMRDLMWGFGIFWKGIPSSIIDRVEIIRGPGSALFGADASAGVINVITKTAGKINHNEMGLRSGSFNSNTGWLQYGNSWNGFDIGLTINLATTDGHDPFVAADGQTQQDAALGSMVSLAPDNAQFGWKNQDIRLSVAKDDWQLRVDYMKHSDLKVGLTGAGVLDPLTTAEDSRFNLDLLYNDPDFSNDWGIDAELRYQDLDYTSGDGFQERPPGAFNGDYPQGVINQMQSAERRLSFEASGLFTGVDKHALRLGLGYTWQDLYLVKQLINMGIGPDGNPLPPGSPLVDVSNTPYAFAPEKTRSIRYLFLQDVWSFSDNWQLTAGVRYDDYSDFGDTLNPRLALVWQVSNRFTTKLLYGRAFRPPSFQELFAETSFSRPNPDLDPERSETVELILSYIPSNDLNIAINLYNLQQSDFIRAITSPGESDRRFQNTGNHTIQGIELEAKWQAAKTLRLSANYTIRNPDNNQFRAIDEPKQDAYARVDWNFRPDWNLNMQTNWIGERERRSNDSRSSLDDYTLTDTTLRYTGLNAWEFAFSIRNLFDEDAREYTAPSVTDDLILPERSLYAEIKYKVNSERYE
;
A
#
# COMPACT_ATOMS: atom_id res chain seq x y z
N MET A 1 34.04 -20.04 9.36
CA MET A 1 32.78 -19.65 10.02
C MET A 1 32.72 -18.17 10.46
N ARG A 2 33.81 -17.50 10.78
CA ARG A 2 33.81 -16.04 11.13
C ARG A 2 33.62 -15.10 9.95
N ASP A 3 34.02 -15.50 8.73
CA ASP A 3 33.93 -14.66 7.53
C ASP A 3 32.55 -14.64 6.86
N GLN A 4 31.65 -15.59 7.20
CA GLN A 4 30.30 -15.66 6.61
C GLN A 4 29.24 -14.79 7.31
N GLN A 5 29.49 -14.27 8.52
CA GLN A 5 28.57 -13.39 9.25
C GLN A 5 28.78 -11.90 8.97
N LEU A 6 29.90 -11.56 8.37
CA LEU A 6 30.29 -10.16 8.03
C LEU A 6 29.48 -9.55 6.88
N ASP A 7 28.85 -10.38 6.08
CA ASP A 7 28.27 -9.99 4.81
C ASP A 7 26.77 -9.68 4.83
N HIS A 8 26.10 -9.78 6.00
CA HIS A 8 24.63 -9.83 6.04
C HIS A 8 23.93 -8.55 5.53
N PHE A 9 24.38 -7.33 5.87
CA PHE A 9 23.71 -6.09 5.48
C PHE A 9 24.23 -5.45 4.18
N LEU A 10 25.35 -5.92 3.68
CA LEU A 10 25.94 -5.52 2.40
C LEU A 10 26.32 -6.73 1.57
N SER A 11 25.66 -7.89 1.80
CA SER A 11 26.02 -9.20 1.23
C SER A 11 25.85 -9.24 -0.28
N LEU A 12 24.87 -8.51 -0.80
CA LEU A 12 24.65 -8.43 -2.24
C LEU A 12 25.42 -7.24 -2.82
N SER A 13 26.29 -7.51 -3.80
CA SER A 13 26.88 -6.45 -4.62
C SER A 13 25.82 -5.71 -5.42
N LEU A 14 26.10 -4.50 -5.91
CA LEU A 14 25.17 -3.82 -6.81
C LEU A 14 24.88 -4.63 -8.07
N GLU A 15 25.85 -5.39 -8.58
CA GLU A 15 25.69 -6.31 -9.69
C GLU A 15 24.67 -7.40 -9.35
N GLN A 16 24.80 -8.05 -8.20
CA GLN A 16 23.83 -9.04 -7.71
C GLN A 16 22.43 -8.46 -7.49
N LEU A 17 22.32 -7.21 -6.99
CA LEU A 17 21.03 -6.52 -6.87
C LEU A 17 20.37 -6.23 -8.23
N MET A 18 21.15 -5.95 -9.26
CA MET A 18 20.67 -5.76 -10.64
C MET A 18 20.31 -7.09 -11.32
N GLU A 19 20.96 -8.17 -10.91
CA GLU A 19 20.70 -9.54 -11.36
C GLU A 19 19.60 -10.22 -10.51
N MET A 20 19.07 -9.54 -9.47
CA MET A 20 17.94 -10.10 -8.73
C MET A 20 16.79 -10.40 -9.67
N GLU A 21 16.31 -11.64 -9.55
CA GLU A 21 15.14 -12.08 -10.28
C GLU A 21 13.87 -11.46 -9.68
N THR A 22 13.04 -10.93 -10.53
CA THR A 22 11.68 -10.46 -10.22
C THR A 22 10.69 -11.12 -11.17
N THR A 23 9.53 -11.44 -10.68
CA THR A 23 8.45 -12.00 -11.50
C THR A 23 7.35 -10.97 -11.76
N ILE A 24 7.34 -9.88 -11.00
CA ILE A 24 6.24 -8.89 -11.00
C ILE A 24 5.95 -8.28 -12.38
N SER A 25 6.94 -8.22 -13.28
CA SER A 25 6.77 -7.52 -14.57
C SER A 25 6.32 -8.37 -15.75
N THR A 26 6.47 -9.70 -15.66
CA THR A 26 6.13 -10.63 -16.76
C THR A 26 5.56 -11.95 -16.28
N ASP A 27 5.47 -12.12 -14.96
CA ASP A 27 5.15 -13.39 -14.32
C ASP A 27 6.13 -14.52 -14.73
N THR A 28 7.30 -14.13 -15.17
CA THR A 28 8.45 -15.00 -15.46
C THR A 28 9.67 -14.37 -14.78
N LYS A 29 10.62 -15.22 -14.37
CA LYS A 29 11.85 -14.73 -13.75
C LYS A 29 12.67 -13.91 -14.72
N GLN A 30 12.85 -12.63 -14.41
CA GLN A 30 13.70 -11.70 -15.16
C GLN A 30 14.54 -10.86 -14.20
N THR A 31 15.71 -10.45 -14.63
CA THR A 31 16.51 -9.51 -13.84
C THR A 31 15.87 -8.13 -13.84
N VAL A 32 16.05 -7.37 -12.76
CA VAL A 32 15.53 -5.98 -12.65
C VAL A 32 15.98 -5.13 -13.85
N SER A 33 17.22 -5.35 -14.33
CA SER A 33 17.78 -4.63 -15.49
C SER A 33 17.04 -4.93 -16.79
N GLN A 34 16.58 -6.16 -17.00
CA GLN A 34 15.89 -6.62 -18.21
C GLN A 34 14.38 -6.52 -18.10
N ALA A 35 13.84 -6.39 -16.87
CA ALA A 35 12.40 -6.29 -16.64
C ALA A 35 11.78 -5.20 -17.53
N PRO A 36 10.70 -5.51 -18.29
CA PRO A 36 10.04 -4.56 -19.20
C PRO A 36 9.13 -3.59 -18.42
N ALA A 37 9.63 -3.05 -17.32
CA ALA A 37 8.95 -2.09 -16.44
C ALA A 37 9.98 -1.26 -15.65
N ALA A 38 9.52 -0.17 -15.04
CA ALA A 38 10.24 0.52 -13.98
C ALA A 38 10.04 -0.27 -12.67
N VAL A 39 10.94 -1.19 -12.35
CA VAL A 39 10.83 -2.04 -11.16
C VAL A 39 11.77 -1.55 -10.07
N SER A 40 11.28 -1.49 -8.84
CA SER A 40 12.07 -1.33 -7.61
C SER A 40 11.85 -2.54 -6.71
N VAL A 41 12.92 -3.02 -6.07
CA VAL A 41 12.85 -4.10 -5.09
C VAL A 41 13.48 -3.61 -3.80
N ILE A 42 12.74 -3.74 -2.68
CA ILE A 42 13.23 -3.51 -1.32
C ILE A 42 13.45 -4.90 -0.70
N THR A 43 14.68 -5.20 -0.34
CA THR A 43 15.05 -6.53 0.17
C THR A 43 14.86 -6.65 1.68
N VAL A 44 14.89 -7.87 2.22
CA VAL A 44 14.85 -8.10 3.66
C VAL A 44 16.03 -7.42 4.36
N GLU A 45 17.22 -7.40 3.73
CA GLU A 45 18.40 -6.72 4.26
C GLU A 45 18.20 -5.21 4.35
N ASP A 46 17.57 -4.61 3.32
CA ASP A 46 17.20 -3.19 3.35
C ASP A 46 16.23 -2.88 4.50
N ILE A 47 15.21 -3.73 4.67
CA ILE A 47 14.20 -3.61 5.73
C ILE A 47 14.84 -3.72 7.12
N GLU A 48 15.70 -4.73 7.32
CA GLU A 48 16.38 -4.95 8.58
C GLU A 48 17.37 -3.83 8.92
N ALA A 49 18.15 -3.35 7.94
CA ALA A 49 19.13 -2.28 8.14
C ALA A 49 18.44 -0.98 8.61
N THR A 50 17.30 -0.61 8.03
CA THR A 50 16.56 0.60 8.41
C THR A 50 15.88 0.52 9.78
N GLY A 51 15.78 -0.68 10.38
CA GLY A 51 15.04 -0.90 11.62
C GLY A 51 13.53 -0.66 11.46
N ALA A 52 13.02 -0.85 10.25
CA ALA A 52 11.60 -0.68 9.93
C ALA A 52 10.72 -1.57 10.82
N THR A 53 9.59 -1.03 11.28
CA THR A 53 8.63 -1.74 12.11
C THR A 53 7.51 -2.35 11.28
N ASN A 54 7.17 -1.69 10.19
CA ASN A 54 6.09 -2.07 9.28
C ASN A 54 6.36 -1.57 7.85
N LEU A 55 5.48 -1.92 6.91
CA LEU A 55 5.60 -1.60 5.49
C LEU A 55 5.68 -0.07 5.22
N VAL A 56 4.98 0.76 6.00
CA VAL A 56 4.98 2.22 5.81
C VAL A 56 6.40 2.79 5.89
N ASP A 57 7.20 2.29 6.84
CA ASP A 57 8.55 2.80 7.14
C ASP A 57 9.55 2.65 5.97
N ILE A 58 9.21 1.85 4.94
CA ILE A 58 10.14 1.51 3.84
C ILE A 58 9.69 1.99 2.47
N LEU A 59 8.41 2.32 2.29
CA LEU A 59 7.87 2.63 0.95
C LEU A 59 8.42 3.93 0.37
N GLU A 60 8.64 4.95 1.18
CA GLU A 60 9.18 6.24 0.72
C GLU A 60 10.66 6.19 0.30
N SER A 61 11.32 5.04 0.46
CA SER A 61 12.64 4.79 -0.16
C SER A 61 12.59 4.63 -1.68
N VAL A 62 11.38 4.50 -2.26
CA VAL A 62 11.15 4.30 -3.70
C VAL A 62 10.73 5.62 -4.34
N PRO A 63 11.38 6.05 -5.45
CA PRO A 63 11.04 7.30 -6.11
C PRO A 63 9.56 7.38 -6.49
N GLY A 64 8.97 8.53 -6.29
CA GLY A 64 7.60 8.79 -6.69
C GLY A 64 6.54 8.27 -5.72
N ILE A 65 6.92 7.64 -4.61
CA ILE A 65 5.99 7.23 -3.55
C ILE A 65 6.04 8.23 -2.40
N HIS A 66 4.85 8.69 -1.99
CA HIS A 66 4.63 9.38 -0.74
C HIS A 66 3.53 8.66 0.05
N VAL A 67 3.77 8.37 1.33
CA VAL A 67 2.79 7.71 2.20
C VAL A 67 2.23 8.73 3.18
N ARG A 68 1.18 9.39 2.73
CA ARG A 68 0.49 10.40 3.51
C ARG A 68 -0.27 9.80 4.68
N ALA A 69 -0.14 10.38 5.87
CA ALA A 69 -1.00 10.07 7.01
C ALA A 69 -2.37 10.77 6.85
N ASN A 70 -3.45 10.04 7.07
CA ASN A 70 -4.80 10.59 7.05
C ASN A 70 -5.28 10.87 8.47
N GLN A 71 -6.01 11.96 8.69
CA GLN A 71 -6.54 12.34 10.01
C GLN A 71 -7.43 11.26 10.65
N PHE A 72 -8.15 10.48 9.83
CA PHE A 72 -8.97 9.38 10.30
C PHE A 72 -8.10 8.16 10.59
N ALA A 73 -8.02 7.76 11.86
CA ALA A 73 -7.27 6.61 12.35
C ALA A 73 -5.75 6.63 12.03
N PHE A 74 -5.18 7.77 11.64
CA PHE A 74 -3.81 7.87 11.17
C PHE A 74 -3.46 6.80 10.12
N ARG A 75 -4.41 6.52 9.23
CA ARG A 75 -4.21 5.48 8.22
C ARG A 75 -3.31 5.96 7.10
N PRO A 76 -2.39 5.11 6.63
CA PRO A 76 -1.51 5.47 5.53
C PRO A 76 -2.26 5.45 4.19
N LEU A 77 -2.05 6.48 3.38
CA LEU A 77 -2.56 6.59 2.02
C LEU A 77 -1.36 6.67 1.07
N ILE A 78 -1.19 5.66 0.22
CA ILE A 78 -0.10 5.64 -0.76
C ILE A 78 -0.46 6.56 -1.92
N GLN A 79 0.31 7.62 -2.08
CA GLN A 79 0.28 8.48 -3.26
C GLN A 79 1.45 8.11 -4.17
N PHE A 80 1.16 7.75 -5.41
CA PHE A 80 2.16 7.29 -6.35
C PHE A 80 2.18 8.22 -7.56
N ARG A 81 3.31 8.90 -7.85
CA ARG A 81 3.44 9.84 -8.99
C ARG A 81 2.32 10.88 -9.08
N GLY A 82 1.73 11.27 -7.98
CA GLY A 82 0.69 12.27 -7.98
C GLY A 82 -0.73 11.79 -8.06
N THR A 83 -0.93 10.52 -7.97
CA THR A 83 -2.25 9.92 -8.05
C THR A 83 -2.89 9.73 -6.67
N ASN A 84 -4.18 9.44 -6.66
CA ASN A 84 -4.88 9.10 -5.43
C ASN A 84 -4.56 7.68 -4.95
N ALA A 85 -4.72 7.44 -3.66
CA ALA A 85 -4.42 6.13 -3.04
C ALA A 85 -5.23 4.96 -3.63
N ASN A 86 -6.41 5.22 -4.19
CA ASN A 86 -7.24 4.19 -4.85
C ASN A 86 -6.76 3.82 -6.27
N GLN A 87 -5.66 4.40 -6.75
CA GLN A 87 -5.07 4.13 -8.07
C GLN A 87 -3.79 3.29 -7.97
N THR A 88 -3.38 2.92 -6.75
CA THR A 88 -2.22 2.05 -6.49
C THR A 88 -2.70 0.69 -5.99
N LEU A 89 -2.29 -0.38 -6.66
CA LEU A 89 -2.60 -1.74 -6.24
C LEU A 89 -1.59 -2.20 -5.18
N LEU A 90 -2.05 -2.36 -3.94
CA LEU A 90 -1.30 -3.03 -2.87
C LEU A 90 -1.71 -4.49 -2.77
N MET A 91 -0.74 -5.39 -2.78
CA MET A 91 -0.93 -6.84 -2.67
C MET A 91 0.00 -7.44 -1.60
N ILE A 92 -0.44 -8.57 -1.05
CA ILE A 92 0.41 -9.48 -0.28
C ILE A 92 0.40 -10.82 -1.01
N ASN A 93 1.57 -11.30 -1.44
CA ASN A 93 1.72 -12.54 -2.21
C ASN A 93 0.79 -12.62 -3.45
N GLY A 94 0.56 -11.49 -4.12
CA GLY A 94 -0.34 -11.39 -5.26
C GLY A 94 -1.82 -11.24 -4.91
N THR A 95 -2.21 -11.33 -3.63
CA THR A 95 -3.59 -11.12 -3.18
C THR A 95 -3.85 -9.65 -2.87
N SER A 96 -4.84 -9.05 -3.54
CA SER A 96 -5.18 -7.63 -3.39
C SER A 96 -5.66 -7.31 -1.97
N MET A 97 -5.18 -6.19 -1.42
CA MET A 97 -5.58 -5.65 -0.13
C MET A 97 -6.81 -4.71 -0.21
N ARG A 98 -7.36 -4.51 -1.40
CA ARG A 98 -8.52 -3.62 -1.61
C ARG A 98 -9.81 -4.22 -1.09
N ASP A 99 -10.69 -3.35 -0.61
CA ASP A 99 -12.07 -3.66 -0.27
C ASP A 99 -13.02 -3.28 -1.42
N LEU A 100 -14.21 -3.88 -1.45
CA LEU A 100 -15.25 -3.58 -2.45
C LEU A 100 -15.94 -2.25 -2.19
N MET A 101 -16.10 -1.90 -0.92
CA MET A 101 -16.94 -0.79 -0.52
C MET A 101 -16.33 0.55 -0.87
N TRP A 102 -15.08 0.81 -0.45
CA TRP A 102 -14.39 2.08 -0.70
C TRP A 102 -13.41 2.03 -1.85
N GLY A 103 -13.03 0.82 -2.28
CA GLY A 103 -12.12 0.62 -3.39
C GLY A 103 -10.67 0.98 -3.09
N PHE A 104 -10.26 0.95 -1.83
CA PHE A 104 -8.87 0.99 -1.38
C PHE A 104 -8.75 0.19 -0.08
N GLY A 105 -7.59 -0.37 0.22
CA GLY A 105 -7.40 -1.07 1.48
C GLY A 105 -7.50 -0.09 2.65
N ILE A 106 -8.60 -0.11 3.42
CA ILE A 106 -8.83 0.87 4.48
C ILE A 106 -7.81 0.71 5.59
N PHE A 107 -7.53 -0.53 5.98
CA PHE A 107 -6.71 -0.86 7.13
C PHE A 107 -5.57 -1.80 6.74
N TRP A 108 -4.56 -1.28 6.06
CA TRP A 108 -3.31 -1.99 5.85
C TRP A 108 -2.18 -1.48 6.77
N LYS A 109 -2.52 -0.55 7.66
CA LYS A 109 -1.61 -0.04 8.69
C LYS A 109 -1.03 -1.20 9.50
N GLY A 110 0.28 -1.19 9.70
CA GLY A 110 0.93 -2.17 10.56
C GLY A 110 1.21 -3.53 9.92
N ILE A 111 1.25 -3.67 8.57
CA ILE A 111 1.83 -4.86 7.95
C ILE A 111 3.26 -5.01 8.47
N PRO A 112 3.56 -6.07 9.28
CA PRO A 112 4.80 -6.11 10.05
C PRO A 112 6.02 -6.33 9.14
N SER A 113 7.11 -5.63 9.39
CA SER A 113 8.37 -5.84 8.67
C SER A 113 8.94 -7.25 8.83
N SER A 114 8.69 -7.90 9.97
CA SER A 114 9.20 -9.24 10.28
C SER A 114 8.70 -10.35 9.35
N ILE A 115 7.50 -10.20 8.75
CA ILE A 115 6.93 -11.20 7.82
C ILE A 115 7.45 -11.04 6.39
N ILE A 116 8.08 -9.90 6.05
CA ILE A 116 8.42 -9.52 4.68
C ILE A 116 9.75 -10.18 4.28
N ASP A 117 9.77 -10.87 3.13
CA ASP A 117 10.98 -11.30 2.43
C ASP A 117 11.52 -10.17 1.54
N ARG A 118 10.64 -9.57 0.75
CA ARG A 118 10.93 -8.42 -0.09
C ARG A 118 9.64 -7.70 -0.50
N VAL A 119 9.79 -6.48 -0.97
CA VAL A 119 8.69 -5.74 -1.61
C VAL A 119 9.07 -5.49 -3.06
N GLU A 120 8.25 -5.96 -3.99
CA GLU A 120 8.41 -5.72 -5.42
C GLU A 120 7.44 -4.61 -5.85
N ILE A 121 7.94 -3.61 -6.55
CA ILE A 121 7.16 -2.42 -6.92
C ILE A 121 7.30 -2.16 -8.41
N ILE A 122 6.16 -2.11 -9.13
CA ILE A 122 6.11 -1.56 -10.49
C ILE A 122 5.69 -0.10 -10.38
N ARG A 123 6.50 0.79 -10.95
CA ARG A 123 6.18 2.20 -11.13
C ARG A 123 5.56 2.39 -12.49
N GLY A 124 4.28 2.79 -12.54
CA GLY A 124 3.50 2.91 -13.78
C GLY A 124 2.42 1.83 -13.95
N PRO A 125 1.67 1.84 -15.06
CA PRO A 125 0.50 1.01 -15.25
C PRO A 125 0.81 -0.49 -15.28
N GLY A 126 0.12 -1.25 -14.42
CA GLY A 126 0.27 -2.71 -14.28
C GLY A 126 -0.93 -3.53 -14.75
N SER A 127 -2.01 -2.89 -15.25
CA SER A 127 -3.29 -3.59 -15.49
C SER A 127 -3.24 -4.68 -16.54
N ALA A 128 -2.31 -4.64 -17.48
CA ALA A 128 -2.13 -5.72 -18.45
C ALA A 128 -1.74 -7.08 -17.82
N LEU A 129 -1.23 -7.06 -16.58
CA LEU A 129 -0.91 -8.27 -15.82
C LEU A 129 -1.87 -8.45 -14.63
N PHE A 130 -2.04 -7.40 -13.83
CA PHE A 130 -2.74 -7.47 -12.55
C PHE A 130 -4.22 -7.07 -12.62
N GLY A 131 -4.70 -6.60 -13.79
CA GLY A 131 -6.08 -6.15 -13.95
C GLY A 131 -6.32 -4.78 -13.29
N ALA A 132 -7.42 -4.67 -12.57
CA ALA A 132 -7.88 -3.44 -11.96
C ALA A 132 -6.89 -2.82 -10.96
N ASP A 133 -7.00 -1.49 -10.79
CA ASP A 133 -6.37 -0.75 -9.70
C ASP A 133 -4.86 -0.51 -9.81
N ALA A 134 -4.23 -1.12 -10.80
CA ALA A 134 -2.82 -0.95 -11.13
C ALA A 134 -2.59 0.29 -12.02
N SER A 135 -3.30 1.39 -11.75
CA SER A 135 -3.32 2.59 -12.60
C SER A 135 -2.06 3.44 -12.48
N ALA A 136 -1.55 3.58 -11.27
CA ALA A 136 -0.35 4.37 -10.97
C ALA A 136 0.87 3.49 -10.69
N GLY A 137 0.64 2.33 -10.11
CA GLY A 137 1.67 1.38 -9.75
C GLY A 137 1.12 0.16 -9.04
N VAL A 138 2.01 -0.82 -8.83
CA VAL A 138 1.74 -2.06 -8.11
C VAL A 138 2.78 -2.23 -7.01
N ILE A 139 2.34 -2.51 -5.80
CA ILE A 139 3.19 -2.85 -4.67
C ILE A 139 2.82 -4.28 -4.24
N ASN A 140 3.73 -5.22 -4.39
CA ASN A 140 3.52 -6.60 -3.98
C ASN A 140 4.48 -6.96 -2.84
N VAL A 141 3.93 -7.15 -1.66
CA VAL A 141 4.66 -7.62 -0.48
C VAL A 141 4.79 -9.13 -0.57
N ILE A 142 5.99 -9.62 -0.73
CA ILE A 142 6.28 -11.06 -0.72
C ILE A 142 6.67 -11.46 0.71
N THR A 143 5.96 -12.42 1.27
CA THR A 143 6.20 -12.87 2.65
C THR A 143 7.18 -14.04 2.71
N LYS A 144 7.82 -14.21 3.86
CA LYS A 144 8.78 -15.28 4.09
C LYS A 144 8.10 -16.65 4.04
N THR A 145 8.67 -17.56 3.25
CA THR A 145 8.30 -19.00 3.18
C THR A 145 9.40 -19.85 3.81
N ALA A 146 9.19 -21.17 3.96
CA ALA A 146 10.18 -22.09 4.53
C ALA A 146 11.57 -21.97 3.90
N GLY A 147 11.62 -21.84 2.56
CA GLY A 147 12.88 -21.72 1.82
C GLY A 147 13.59 -20.38 2.03
N LYS A 148 12.89 -19.37 2.54
CA LYS A 148 13.39 -18.01 2.81
C LYS A 148 13.72 -17.79 4.30
N ILE A 149 13.18 -18.61 5.17
CA ILE A 149 13.54 -18.62 6.60
C ILE A 149 14.83 -19.42 6.76
N ASN A 150 15.97 -18.74 6.70
CA ASN A 150 17.30 -19.39 6.76
C ASN A 150 17.62 -19.96 8.13
N HIS A 151 16.97 -19.45 9.18
CA HIS A 151 17.08 -19.91 10.58
C HIS A 151 15.79 -19.56 11.31
N ASN A 152 15.41 -20.38 12.27
CA ASN A 152 14.26 -20.05 13.12
C ASN A 152 14.60 -18.84 13.97
N GLU A 153 13.69 -17.90 14.06
CA GLU A 153 13.91 -16.61 14.73
C GLU A 153 12.76 -16.30 15.69
N MET A 154 13.09 -15.77 16.83
CA MET A 154 12.16 -15.05 17.69
C MET A 154 12.72 -13.68 18.03
N GLY A 155 11.86 -12.68 18.08
CA GLY A 155 12.28 -11.32 18.37
C GLY A 155 11.27 -10.57 19.20
N LEU A 156 11.77 -9.56 19.90
CA LEU A 156 11.00 -8.60 20.66
C LEU A 156 11.48 -7.21 20.33
N ARG A 157 10.55 -6.28 20.22
CA ARG A 157 10.84 -4.84 20.06
C ARG A 157 9.96 -4.07 21.02
N SER A 158 10.53 -3.07 21.68
CA SER A 158 9.81 -2.13 22.54
C SER A 158 10.30 -0.72 22.29
N GLY A 159 9.43 0.29 22.45
CA GLY A 159 9.79 1.66 22.16
C GLY A 159 8.77 2.70 22.59
N SER A 160 8.92 3.90 22.06
CA SER A 160 8.04 5.04 22.29
C SER A 160 6.59 4.70 22.01
N PHE A 161 5.68 5.50 22.57
CA PHE A 161 4.22 5.32 22.45
C PHE A 161 3.75 3.97 23.01
N ASN A 162 4.42 3.44 24.04
CA ASN A 162 4.14 2.12 24.60
C ASN A 162 4.09 1.00 23.55
N SER A 163 4.90 1.16 22.48
CA SER A 163 4.92 0.22 21.37
C SER A 163 5.66 -1.05 21.76
N ASN A 164 5.01 -2.20 21.59
CA ASN A 164 5.60 -3.51 21.85
C ASN A 164 5.26 -4.46 20.72
N THR A 165 6.25 -5.19 20.22
CA THR A 165 6.09 -6.20 19.17
C THR A 165 6.84 -7.46 19.51
N GLY A 166 6.22 -8.61 19.34
CA GLY A 166 6.87 -9.92 19.42
C GLY A 166 6.61 -10.72 18.15
N TRP A 167 7.61 -11.47 17.68
CA TRP A 167 7.45 -12.33 16.50
C TRP A 167 8.19 -13.65 16.64
N LEU A 168 7.69 -14.62 15.88
CA LEU A 168 8.27 -15.93 15.69
C LEU A 168 8.31 -16.24 14.19
N GLN A 169 9.43 -16.80 13.71
CA GLN A 169 9.58 -17.34 12.36
C GLN A 169 10.14 -18.77 12.48
N TYR A 170 9.46 -19.70 11.82
CA TYR A 170 9.85 -21.09 11.76
C TYR A 170 9.84 -21.55 10.30
N GLY A 171 10.94 -22.14 9.85
CA GLY A 171 11.07 -22.75 8.53
C GLY A 171 11.78 -24.08 8.62
N ASN A 172 11.16 -25.13 8.10
CA ASN A 172 11.76 -26.46 8.07
C ASN A 172 11.21 -27.29 6.90
N SER A 173 12.00 -28.26 6.46
CA SER A 173 11.57 -29.29 5.51
C SER A 173 11.38 -30.61 6.26
N TRP A 174 10.23 -31.23 6.11
CA TRP A 174 9.90 -32.50 6.73
C TRP A 174 9.20 -33.42 5.73
N ASN A 175 9.83 -34.59 5.46
CA ASN A 175 9.26 -35.59 4.54
C ASN A 175 8.85 -35.06 3.18
N GLY A 176 9.66 -34.15 2.62
CA GLY A 176 9.42 -33.48 1.35
C GLY A 176 8.38 -32.34 1.38
N PHE A 177 7.89 -31.98 2.57
CA PHE A 177 7.08 -30.77 2.76
C PHE A 177 7.93 -29.65 3.30
N ASP A 178 7.93 -28.50 2.64
CA ASP A 178 8.51 -27.26 3.13
C ASP A 178 7.45 -26.48 3.90
N ILE A 179 7.68 -26.29 5.21
CA ILE A 179 6.73 -25.67 6.14
C ILE A 179 7.32 -24.37 6.67
N GLY A 180 6.65 -23.24 6.38
CA GLY A 180 6.98 -21.92 6.89
C GLY A 180 5.84 -21.39 7.76
N LEU A 181 6.18 -20.92 8.96
CA LEU A 181 5.24 -20.28 9.89
C LEU A 181 5.83 -18.95 10.36
N THR A 182 5.04 -17.87 10.24
CA THR A 182 5.36 -16.58 10.86
C THR A 182 4.20 -16.14 11.74
N ILE A 183 4.52 -15.61 12.92
CA ILE A 183 3.57 -15.02 13.85
C ILE A 183 4.13 -13.67 14.25
N ASN A 184 3.30 -12.62 14.18
CA ASN A 184 3.62 -11.29 14.69
C ASN A 184 2.47 -10.77 15.55
N LEU A 185 2.79 -10.25 16.72
CA LEU A 185 1.86 -9.63 17.64
C LEU A 185 2.40 -8.25 17.98
N ALA A 186 1.62 -7.20 17.75
CA ALA A 186 2.03 -5.82 18.02
C ALA A 186 0.95 -5.04 18.75
N THR A 187 1.36 -4.11 19.60
CA THR A 187 0.49 -3.15 20.27
C THR A 187 1.20 -1.82 20.39
N THR A 188 0.45 -0.73 20.31
CA THR A 188 0.94 0.63 20.53
C THR A 188 -0.21 1.53 20.98
N ASP A 189 0.08 2.48 21.87
CA ASP A 189 -0.87 3.54 22.19
C ASP A 189 -0.92 4.59 21.06
N GLY A 190 0.04 4.53 20.09
CA GLY A 190 0.18 5.50 19.01
C GLY A 190 0.67 6.86 19.52
N HIS A 191 1.04 7.74 18.60
CA HIS A 191 1.27 9.13 18.98
C HIS A 191 -0.07 9.83 19.22
N ASP A 192 -0.06 10.90 20.00
CA ASP A 192 -1.23 11.60 20.50
C ASP A 192 -1.12 13.12 20.25
N PRO A 193 -1.14 13.57 18.98
CA PRO A 193 -0.95 14.97 18.62
C PRO A 193 -2.04 15.85 19.21
N PHE A 194 -1.64 17.04 19.68
CA PHE A 194 -2.58 18.03 20.22
C PHE A 194 -3.40 18.67 19.10
N VAL A 195 -4.72 18.73 19.32
CA VAL A 195 -5.73 19.35 18.42
C VAL A 195 -6.28 20.56 19.13
N ALA A 196 -5.87 21.77 18.73
CA ALA A 196 -6.29 23.01 19.36
C ALA A 196 -7.77 23.34 19.11
N ALA A 197 -8.26 23.08 17.90
CA ALA A 197 -9.63 23.26 17.49
C ALA A 197 -10.00 22.28 16.36
N ASP A 198 -11.21 21.76 16.39
CA ASP A 198 -11.72 20.73 15.49
C ASP A 198 -12.96 21.18 14.71
N GLY A 199 -13.56 20.31 13.91
CA GLY A 199 -14.77 20.61 13.16
C GLY A 199 -15.97 20.92 14.04
N GLN A 200 -16.02 20.43 15.29
CA GLN A 200 -17.06 20.80 16.24
C GLN A 200 -16.82 22.19 16.82
N THR A 201 -15.57 22.58 17.08
CA THR A 201 -15.23 23.94 17.54
C THR A 201 -15.72 24.99 16.55
N GLN A 202 -15.62 24.76 15.24
CA GLN A 202 -16.17 25.67 14.25
C GLN A 202 -17.70 25.74 14.29
N GLN A 203 -18.37 24.58 14.50
CA GLN A 203 -19.82 24.53 14.63
C GLN A 203 -20.29 25.23 15.90
N ASP A 204 -19.58 25.05 17.00
CA ASP A 204 -19.87 25.72 18.27
C ASP A 204 -19.80 27.24 18.12
N ALA A 205 -18.78 27.75 17.44
CA ALA A 205 -18.67 29.18 17.15
C ALA A 205 -19.84 29.71 16.31
N ALA A 206 -20.36 28.91 15.37
CA ALA A 206 -21.50 29.30 14.53
C ALA A 206 -22.85 29.26 15.27
N LEU A 207 -23.02 28.31 16.22
CA LEU A 207 -24.28 28.08 16.95
C LEU A 207 -24.30 28.73 18.34
N GLY A 208 -23.16 29.20 18.84
CA GLY A 208 -23.05 29.72 20.21
C GLY A 208 -23.04 28.60 21.28
N SER A 209 -22.66 27.39 20.90
CA SER A 209 -22.51 26.23 21.81
C SER A 209 -21.05 26.06 22.25
N MET A 210 -20.81 25.13 23.19
CA MET A 210 -19.45 24.77 23.66
C MET A 210 -19.45 23.28 24.03
N VAL A 211 -19.52 22.43 23.00
CA VAL A 211 -19.57 20.97 23.19
C VAL A 211 -18.39 20.25 22.53
N SER A 212 -17.53 20.98 21.81
CA SER A 212 -16.30 20.43 21.26
C SER A 212 -15.45 19.78 22.34
N LEU A 213 -14.85 18.64 22.04
CA LEU A 213 -13.87 17.97 22.89
C LEU A 213 -12.48 18.58 22.73
N ALA A 214 -12.25 19.35 21.66
CA ALA A 214 -11.01 20.15 21.54
C ALA A 214 -11.08 21.40 22.47
N PRO A 215 -9.92 21.87 23.01
CA PRO A 215 -8.57 21.36 22.80
C PRO A 215 -8.26 20.07 23.60
N ASP A 216 -7.76 19.03 22.94
CA ASP A 216 -7.29 17.79 23.55
C ASP A 216 -6.41 17.02 22.54
N ASN A 217 -5.82 15.91 22.96
CA ASN A 217 -4.98 15.06 22.12
C ASN A 217 -5.81 14.05 21.33
N ALA A 218 -5.54 13.90 20.02
CA ALA A 218 -6.06 12.81 19.22
C ALA A 218 -5.26 11.53 19.51
N GLN A 219 -5.96 10.39 19.60
CA GLN A 219 -5.35 9.11 19.91
C GLN A 219 -5.33 8.21 18.68
N PHE A 220 -4.17 7.58 18.38
CA PHE A 220 -3.98 6.74 17.19
C PHE A 220 -3.41 5.34 17.50
N GLY A 221 -3.71 4.81 18.69
CA GLY A 221 -3.30 3.48 19.11
C GLY A 221 -3.99 2.35 18.33
N TRP A 222 -3.37 1.17 18.36
CA TRP A 222 -3.90 -0.04 17.72
C TRP A 222 -3.20 -1.29 18.23
N LYS A 223 -3.82 -2.47 17.98
CA LYS A 223 -3.22 -3.79 18.15
C LYS A 223 -3.27 -4.55 16.83
N ASN A 224 -2.23 -5.32 16.53
CA ASN A 224 -2.16 -6.16 15.33
C ASN A 224 -1.79 -7.60 15.69
N GLN A 225 -2.42 -8.55 14.99
CA GLN A 225 -2.08 -9.97 14.98
C GLN A 225 -1.93 -10.38 13.52
N ASP A 226 -0.78 -10.95 13.16
CA ASP A 226 -0.52 -11.48 11.82
C ASP A 226 0.05 -12.89 11.95
N ILE A 227 -0.61 -13.87 11.35
CA ILE A 227 -0.25 -15.29 11.39
C ILE A 227 -0.26 -15.80 9.95
N ARG A 228 0.85 -16.38 9.51
CA ARG A 228 0.99 -16.91 8.16
C ARG A 228 1.60 -18.29 8.19
N LEU A 229 0.96 -19.22 7.48
CA LEU A 229 1.41 -20.58 7.26
C LEU A 229 1.59 -20.81 5.76
N SER A 230 2.74 -21.30 5.36
CA SER A 230 2.98 -21.82 4.01
C SER A 230 3.42 -23.27 4.06
N VAL A 231 2.82 -24.11 3.23
CA VAL A 231 3.20 -25.52 3.06
C VAL A 231 3.39 -25.75 1.58
N ALA A 232 4.59 -26.16 1.18
CA ALA A 232 4.89 -26.49 -0.21
C ALA A 232 5.38 -27.93 -0.33
N LYS A 233 5.01 -28.58 -1.42
CA LYS A 233 5.53 -29.90 -1.81
C LYS A 233 5.44 -30.05 -3.32
N ASP A 234 6.57 -30.41 -3.93
CA ASP A 234 6.70 -30.51 -5.37
C ASP A 234 6.22 -29.18 -6.03
N ASP A 235 5.28 -29.21 -6.94
CA ASP A 235 4.73 -28.07 -7.67
C ASP A 235 3.55 -27.39 -6.94
N TRP A 236 3.17 -27.86 -5.75
CA TRP A 236 2.03 -27.36 -4.99
C TRP A 236 2.45 -26.51 -3.80
N GLN A 237 1.73 -25.43 -3.59
CA GLN A 237 1.85 -24.61 -2.39
C GLN A 237 0.46 -24.25 -1.82
N LEU A 238 0.30 -24.45 -0.53
CA LEU A 238 -0.84 -23.97 0.26
C LEU A 238 -0.37 -22.81 1.14
N ARG A 239 -1.10 -21.70 1.15
CA ARG A 239 -0.89 -20.58 2.07
C ARG A 239 -2.17 -20.30 2.85
N VAL A 240 -2.03 -20.05 4.13
CA VAL A 240 -3.11 -19.65 5.04
C VAL A 240 -2.63 -18.44 5.82
N ASP A 241 -3.29 -17.31 5.63
CA ASP A 241 -2.94 -16.04 6.25
C ASP A 241 -4.11 -15.50 7.06
N TYR A 242 -3.82 -15.02 8.26
CA TYR A 242 -4.78 -14.30 9.10
C TYR A 242 -4.15 -13.02 9.63
N MET A 243 -4.82 -11.90 9.41
CA MET A 243 -4.44 -10.60 9.93
C MET A 243 -5.65 -9.98 10.65
N LYS A 244 -5.44 -9.45 11.85
CA LYS A 244 -6.47 -8.73 12.60
C LYS A 244 -5.90 -7.45 13.21
N HIS A 245 -6.58 -6.34 12.98
CA HIS A 245 -6.40 -5.10 13.73
C HIS A 245 -7.55 -4.93 14.72
N SER A 246 -7.23 -4.60 15.95
CA SER A 246 -8.22 -4.32 17.01
C SER A 246 -7.80 -3.09 17.81
N ASP A 247 -8.74 -2.55 18.56
CA ASP A 247 -8.56 -1.32 19.32
C ASP A 247 -7.99 -0.15 18.49
N LEU A 248 -8.33 -0.10 17.19
CA LEU A 248 -7.85 0.93 16.29
C LEU A 248 -8.52 2.25 16.62
N LYS A 249 -7.80 3.15 17.27
CA LYS A 249 -8.29 4.48 17.66
C LYS A 249 -8.48 5.38 16.45
N VAL A 250 -9.62 6.04 16.38
CA VAL A 250 -9.99 6.91 15.25
C VAL A 250 -9.27 8.26 15.31
N GLY A 251 -9.12 8.83 16.50
CA GLY A 251 -8.50 10.13 16.72
C GLY A 251 -9.35 11.29 16.23
N LEU A 252 -9.45 11.46 14.91
CA LEU A 252 -10.31 12.44 14.24
C LEU A 252 -11.25 11.74 13.27
N THR A 253 -12.54 12.08 13.29
CA THR A 253 -13.52 11.57 12.31
C THR A 253 -13.28 12.09 10.90
N GLY A 254 -13.98 11.57 9.92
CA GLY A 254 -13.95 12.08 8.54
C GLY A 254 -14.32 13.57 8.42
N ALA A 255 -15.17 14.05 9.33
CA ALA A 255 -15.56 15.46 9.42
C ALA A 255 -14.54 16.34 10.17
N GLY A 256 -13.43 15.74 10.66
CA GLY A 256 -12.41 16.45 11.43
C GLY A 256 -12.86 16.77 12.86
N VAL A 257 -13.69 15.95 13.46
CA VAL A 257 -14.14 16.08 14.86
C VAL A 257 -13.32 15.13 15.73
N LEU A 258 -12.86 15.61 16.86
CA LEU A 258 -12.10 14.82 17.82
C LEU A 258 -12.99 13.69 18.38
N ASP A 259 -12.52 12.46 18.24
CA ASP A 259 -13.21 11.25 18.69
C ASP A 259 -12.27 10.36 19.51
N PRO A 260 -12.18 10.56 20.82
CA PRO A 260 -11.31 9.78 21.69
C PRO A 260 -11.91 8.42 22.07
N LEU A 261 -13.18 8.16 21.76
CA LEU A 261 -13.94 7.01 22.27
C LEU A 261 -14.00 5.86 21.28
N THR A 262 -14.14 6.15 20.00
CA THR A 262 -14.37 5.12 19.00
C THR A 262 -13.11 4.28 18.74
N THR A 263 -13.34 2.97 18.69
CA THR A 263 -12.37 2.00 18.18
C THR A 263 -12.97 1.24 17.00
N ALA A 264 -12.16 1.00 16.00
CA ALA A 264 -12.52 0.13 14.88
C ALA A 264 -11.74 -1.19 14.96
N GLU A 265 -12.28 -2.20 14.31
CA GLU A 265 -11.61 -3.50 14.10
C GLU A 265 -11.75 -3.92 12.65
N ASP A 266 -10.73 -4.57 12.13
CA ASP A 266 -10.82 -5.32 10.88
C ASP A 266 -10.09 -6.65 11.00
N SER A 267 -10.55 -7.64 10.24
CA SER A 267 -9.86 -8.91 10.10
C SER A 267 -9.86 -9.38 8.65
N ARG A 268 -8.80 -10.06 8.29
CA ARG A 268 -8.62 -10.59 6.94
C ARG A 268 -8.11 -12.02 7.02
N PHE A 269 -8.81 -12.92 6.37
CA PHE A 269 -8.42 -14.32 6.20
C PHE A 269 -8.19 -14.60 4.72
N ASN A 270 -7.06 -15.23 4.37
CA ASN A 270 -6.74 -15.69 3.03
C ASN A 270 -6.38 -17.18 3.04
N LEU A 271 -6.85 -17.88 2.01
CA LEU A 271 -6.49 -19.27 1.73
C LEU A 271 -6.16 -19.38 0.25
N ASP A 272 -4.90 -19.67 -0.08
CA ASP A 272 -4.42 -19.79 -1.45
C ASP A 272 -3.90 -21.21 -1.71
N LEU A 273 -4.35 -21.83 -2.77
CA LEU A 273 -3.79 -23.06 -3.32
C LEU A 273 -3.18 -22.74 -4.68
N LEU A 274 -1.87 -22.98 -4.80
CA LEU A 274 -1.10 -22.67 -6.00
C LEU A 274 -0.49 -23.95 -6.57
N TYR A 275 -0.48 -24.05 -7.87
CA TYR A 275 0.24 -25.04 -8.66
C TYR A 275 1.17 -24.29 -9.62
N ASN A 276 2.46 -24.64 -9.62
CA ASN A 276 3.45 -24.06 -10.52
C ASN A 276 4.38 -25.15 -11.00
N ASP A 277 4.25 -25.54 -12.26
CA ASP A 277 5.10 -26.50 -12.95
C ASP A 277 5.73 -25.83 -14.18
N PRO A 278 6.94 -25.25 -14.04
CA PRO A 278 7.63 -24.58 -15.13
C PRO A 278 8.08 -25.56 -16.23
N ASP A 279 8.20 -26.84 -15.93
CA ASP A 279 8.71 -27.91 -16.79
C ASP A 279 7.61 -28.93 -17.14
N PHE A 280 6.33 -28.50 -17.15
CA PHE A 280 5.18 -29.35 -17.45
C PHE A 280 5.34 -30.17 -18.74
N SER A 281 5.97 -29.58 -19.75
CA SER A 281 6.49 -30.27 -20.93
C SER A 281 7.69 -29.53 -21.51
N ASN A 282 8.31 -30.05 -22.57
CA ASN A 282 9.49 -29.45 -23.19
C ASN A 282 9.32 -27.96 -23.56
N ASP A 283 8.10 -27.54 -23.89
CA ASP A 283 7.81 -26.20 -24.40
C ASP A 283 6.79 -25.44 -23.55
N TRP A 284 6.25 -26.07 -22.49
CA TRP A 284 5.18 -25.48 -21.66
C TRP A 284 5.51 -25.51 -20.18
N GLY A 285 5.40 -24.36 -19.54
CA GLY A 285 5.18 -24.22 -18.10
C GLY A 285 3.72 -23.88 -17.83
N ILE A 286 3.18 -24.32 -16.70
CA ILE A 286 1.79 -24.10 -16.28
C ILE A 286 1.75 -23.54 -14.86
N ASP A 287 0.92 -22.51 -14.67
CA ASP A 287 0.56 -21.95 -13.38
C ASP A 287 -0.95 -22.01 -13.20
N ALA A 288 -1.40 -22.37 -12.00
CA ALA A 288 -2.82 -22.29 -11.64
C ALA A 288 -2.95 -21.89 -10.18
N GLU A 289 -3.94 -21.06 -9.87
CA GLU A 289 -4.19 -20.62 -8.52
C GLU A 289 -5.67 -20.53 -8.19
N LEU A 290 -6.02 -20.95 -6.98
CA LEU A 290 -7.32 -20.79 -6.38
C LEU A 290 -7.16 -20.04 -5.07
N ARG A 291 -7.83 -18.89 -4.93
CA ARG A 291 -7.74 -18.02 -3.77
C ARG A 291 -9.10 -17.76 -3.16
N TYR A 292 -9.20 -17.88 -1.85
CA TYR A 292 -10.33 -17.44 -1.06
C TYR A 292 -9.89 -16.36 -0.08
N GLN A 293 -10.65 -15.28 -0.01
CA GLN A 293 -10.42 -14.18 0.91
C GLN A 293 -11.74 -13.82 1.61
N ASP A 294 -11.64 -13.54 2.90
CA ASP A 294 -12.72 -13.01 3.72
C ASP A 294 -12.22 -11.79 4.49
N LEU A 295 -13.00 -10.71 4.49
CA LEU A 295 -12.67 -9.44 5.14
C LEU A 295 -13.88 -9.00 5.96
N ASP A 296 -13.68 -8.75 7.24
CA ASP A 296 -14.67 -8.19 8.16
C ASP A 296 -14.17 -6.86 8.72
N TYR A 297 -15.08 -5.91 8.86
CA TYR A 297 -14.84 -4.59 9.41
C TYR A 297 -15.96 -4.15 10.33
N THR A 298 -15.64 -3.51 11.47
CA THR A 298 -16.62 -2.92 12.36
C THR A 298 -16.08 -1.64 13.02
N SER A 299 -16.96 -0.65 13.19
CA SER A 299 -16.70 0.55 14.00
C SER A 299 -17.06 0.37 15.49
N GLY A 300 -17.18 -0.88 15.96
CA GLY A 300 -17.56 -1.15 17.36
C GLY A 300 -18.88 -0.46 17.75
N ASP A 301 -18.83 0.39 18.77
CA ASP A 301 -20.01 1.14 19.24
C ASP A 301 -20.41 2.31 18.33
N GLY A 302 -19.67 2.57 17.28
CA GLY A 302 -19.94 3.57 16.24
C GLY A 302 -19.07 4.83 16.35
N PHE A 303 -18.82 5.45 15.19
CA PHE A 303 -18.11 6.72 15.11
C PHE A 303 -18.91 7.84 15.76
N GLN A 304 -18.28 8.58 16.63
CA GLN A 304 -18.82 9.79 17.24
C GLN A 304 -18.66 10.96 16.27
N GLU A 305 -19.52 11.04 15.24
CA GLU A 305 -19.47 12.08 14.20
C GLU A 305 -19.60 13.50 14.78
N ARG A 306 -20.35 13.63 15.91
CA ARG A 306 -20.46 14.85 16.70
C ARG A 306 -20.56 14.48 18.20
N PRO A 307 -19.97 15.28 19.09
CA PRO A 307 -19.96 14.99 20.52
C PRO A 307 -21.35 15.13 21.17
N PRO A 308 -21.53 14.58 22.38
CA PRO A 308 -22.76 14.77 23.17
C PRO A 308 -23.11 16.25 23.34
N GLY A 309 -24.38 16.57 23.12
CA GLY A 309 -24.89 17.95 23.19
C GLY A 309 -24.76 18.75 21.87
N ALA A 310 -24.29 18.15 20.80
CA ALA A 310 -24.22 18.80 19.49
C ALA A 310 -25.57 19.41 19.04
N PHE A 311 -25.51 20.43 18.16
CA PHE A 311 -26.65 21.16 17.63
C PHE A 311 -27.53 21.78 18.76
N ASN A 312 -26.90 22.49 19.71
CA ASN A 312 -27.56 23.12 20.85
C ASN A 312 -28.33 22.16 21.78
N GLY A 313 -27.86 20.91 21.94
CA GLY A 313 -28.45 19.90 22.78
C GLY A 313 -29.48 19.00 22.09
N ASP A 314 -29.72 19.20 20.80
CA ASP A 314 -30.62 18.35 20.01
C ASP A 314 -30.16 16.89 19.97
N TYR A 315 -28.85 16.64 20.14
CA TYR A 315 -28.26 15.31 20.20
C TYR A 315 -27.56 15.07 21.56
N PRO A 316 -28.32 14.71 22.62
CA PRO A 316 -27.74 14.57 23.96
C PRO A 316 -26.63 13.51 24.08
N GLN A 317 -26.66 12.48 23.24
CA GLN A 317 -25.66 11.42 23.18
C GLN A 317 -24.64 11.65 22.05
N GLY A 318 -24.77 12.78 21.34
CA GLY A 318 -24.02 13.07 20.14
C GLY A 318 -24.60 12.43 18.88
N VAL A 319 -23.93 12.64 17.74
CA VAL A 319 -24.28 12.00 16.48
C VAL A 319 -23.40 10.77 16.31
N ILE A 320 -24.02 9.60 16.21
CA ILE A 320 -23.37 8.31 16.16
C ILE A 320 -23.70 7.61 14.83
N ASN A 321 -22.67 7.05 14.19
CA ASN A 321 -22.77 6.23 13.01
C ASN A 321 -22.04 4.91 13.25
N GLN A 322 -22.79 3.85 13.54
CA GLN A 322 -22.27 2.52 13.76
C GLN A 322 -22.29 1.72 12.46
N MET A 323 -21.16 1.16 12.06
CA MET A 323 -20.98 0.49 10.78
C MET A 323 -20.34 -0.87 10.97
N GLN A 324 -20.84 -1.86 10.24
CA GLN A 324 -20.19 -3.16 10.04
C GLN A 324 -20.34 -3.58 8.57
N SER A 325 -19.29 -4.14 8.01
CA SER A 325 -19.34 -4.76 6.68
C SER A 325 -18.50 -6.03 6.65
N ALA A 326 -18.93 -7.00 5.84
CA ALA A 326 -18.12 -8.18 5.55
C ALA A 326 -18.22 -8.52 4.08
N GLU A 327 -17.06 -8.85 3.50
CA GLU A 327 -16.95 -9.22 2.10
C GLU A 327 -16.09 -10.47 1.92
N ARG A 328 -16.38 -11.21 0.86
CA ARG A 328 -15.61 -12.40 0.47
C ARG A 328 -15.31 -12.38 -1.01
N ARG A 329 -14.19 -13.01 -1.35
CA ARG A 329 -13.72 -13.14 -2.72
C ARG A 329 -13.28 -14.58 -2.98
N LEU A 330 -13.69 -15.12 -4.12
CA LEU A 330 -13.18 -16.37 -4.65
C LEU A 330 -12.61 -16.11 -6.04
N SER A 331 -11.32 -16.41 -6.24
CA SER A 331 -10.63 -16.18 -7.51
C SER A 331 -9.99 -17.47 -8.00
N PHE A 332 -10.11 -17.71 -9.28
CA PHE A 332 -9.37 -18.74 -10.00
C PHE A 332 -8.63 -18.09 -11.17
N GLU A 333 -7.36 -18.40 -11.32
CA GLU A 333 -6.55 -18.04 -12.49
C GLU A 333 -5.76 -19.26 -12.96
N ALA A 334 -5.61 -19.40 -14.26
CA ALA A 334 -4.70 -20.37 -14.86
C ALA A 334 -3.96 -19.73 -16.03
N SER A 335 -2.68 -20.00 -16.15
CA SER A 335 -1.86 -19.51 -17.25
C SER A 335 -0.87 -20.56 -17.74
N GLY A 336 -0.49 -20.46 -19.02
CA GLY A 336 0.54 -21.28 -19.62
C GLY A 336 1.59 -20.41 -20.29
N LEU A 337 2.86 -20.74 -20.06
CA LEU A 337 4.01 -20.16 -20.73
C LEU A 337 4.50 -21.10 -21.82
N PHE A 338 4.47 -20.65 -23.07
CA PHE A 338 4.94 -21.41 -24.22
C PHE A 338 6.27 -20.86 -24.74
N THR A 339 7.28 -21.70 -24.81
CA THR A 339 8.64 -21.36 -25.26
C THR A 339 9.09 -22.13 -26.51
N GLY A 340 8.17 -22.86 -27.16
CA GLY A 340 8.46 -23.69 -28.34
C GLY A 340 8.75 -22.92 -29.64
N VAL A 341 8.66 -21.59 -29.64
CA VAL A 341 9.08 -20.72 -30.75
C VAL A 341 10.36 -20.01 -30.36
N ASP A 342 11.41 -20.19 -31.20
CA ASP A 342 12.70 -19.56 -30.93
C ASP A 342 12.57 -18.05 -30.68
N LYS A 343 13.25 -17.56 -29.62
CA LYS A 343 13.25 -16.15 -29.18
C LYS A 343 11.91 -15.59 -28.70
N HIS A 344 10.87 -16.40 -28.55
CA HIS A 344 9.57 -16.00 -28.02
C HIS A 344 9.27 -16.72 -26.72
N ALA A 345 8.65 -15.99 -25.78
CA ALA A 345 8.05 -16.53 -24.57
C ALA A 345 6.61 -16.02 -24.49
N LEU A 346 5.68 -16.86 -24.95
CA LEU A 346 4.27 -16.54 -25.06
C LEU A 346 3.54 -16.99 -23.80
N ARG A 347 2.90 -16.08 -23.08
CA ARG A 347 2.04 -16.40 -21.94
C ARG A 347 0.59 -16.11 -22.29
N LEU A 348 -0.26 -17.10 -22.10
CA LEU A 348 -1.71 -16.99 -22.22
C LEU A 348 -2.34 -17.36 -20.88
N GLY A 349 -3.27 -16.55 -20.39
CA GLY A 349 -3.96 -16.85 -19.16
C GLY A 349 -5.42 -16.41 -19.19
N LEU A 350 -6.19 -17.01 -18.28
CA LEU A 350 -7.59 -16.73 -18.05
C LEU A 350 -7.90 -16.78 -16.57
N GLY A 351 -8.92 -16.05 -16.16
CA GLY A 351 -9.37 -16.12 -14.78
C GLY A 351 -10.81 -15.70 -14.59
N TYR A 352 -11.28 -16.02 -13.41
CA TYR A 352 -12.60 -15.68 -12.91
C TYR A 352 -12.49 -15.25 -11.45
N THR A 353 -13.09 -14.12 -11.11
CA THR A 353 -13.19 -13.66 -9.73
C THR A 353 -14.64 -13.37 -9.40
N TRP A 354 -15.13 -13.95 -8.31
CA TRP A 354 -16.41 -13.63 -7.70
C TRP A 354 -16.17 -12.91 -6.40
N GLN A 355 -16.87 -11.79 -6.20
CA GLN A 355 -16.77 -10.90 -5.06
C GLN A 355 -18.17 -10.64 -4.52
N ASP A 356 -18.30 -10.63 -3.19
CA ASP A 356 -19.60 -10.51 -2.51
C ASP A 356 -19.46 -9.68 -1.25
N LEU A 357 -20.06 -8.50 -1.23
CA LEU A 357 -20.31 -7.71 -0.03
C LEU A 357 -21.59 -8.28 0.61
N TYR A 358 -21.43 -9.30 1.47
CA TYR A 358 -22.54 -10.13 1.96
C TYR A 358 -23.14 -9.68 3.28
N LEU A 359 -22.50 -8.71 3.95
CA LEU A 359 -23.01 -8.11 5.18
C LEU A 359 -22.78 -6.61 5.13
N VAL A 360 -23.85 -5.85 5.30
CA VAL A 360 -23.79 -4.39 5.52
C VAL A 360 -24.77 -4.05 6.63
N LYS A 361 -24.24 -3.60 7.77
CA LYS A 361 -25.03 -3.09 8.88
C LYS A 361 -24.72 -1.64 9.15
N GLN A 362 -25.76 -0.85 9.36
CA GLN A 362 -25.61 0.54 9.76
C GLN A 362 -26.72 0.96 10.70
N LEU A 363 -26.33 1.51 11.86
CA LEU A 363 -27.22 2.15 12.80
C LEU A 363 -26.83 3.62 12.91
N ILE A 364 -27.82 4.50 12.78
CA ILE A 364 -27.64 5.96 12.81
C ILE A 364 -28.66 6.60 13.73
N ASN A 365 -28.35 7.74 14.31
CA ASN A 365 -29.30 8.58 15.01
C ASN A 365 -29.52 9.95 14.34
N MET A 366 -28.87 10.20 13.23
CA MET A 366 -29.04 11.37 12.34
C MET A 366 -29.00 10.93 10.88
N GLY A 367 -29.93 11.41 10.06
CA GLY A 367 -30.04 11.07 8.64
C GLY A 367 -31.45 10.68 8.26
N ILE A 368 -31.60 9.81 7.26
CA ILE A 368 -32.90 9.31 6.79
C ILE A 368 -33.19 7.96 7.46
N GLY A 369 -34.32 7.86 8.10
CA GLY A 369 -34.80 6.62 8.73
C GLY A 369 -35.29 5.57 7.70
N PRO A 370 -35.59 4.35 8.16
CA PRO A 370 -35.99 3.26 7.26
C PRO A 370 -37.35 3.51 6.58
N ASP A 371 -38.14 4.43 7.06
CA ASP A 371 -39.42 4.89 6.46
C ASP A 371 -39.24 5.98 5.39
N GLY A 372 -38.01 6.39 5.11
CA GLY A 372 -37.69 7.44 4.15
C GLY A 372 -37.83 8.86 4.69
N ASN A 373 -38.11 9.04 5.98
CA ASN A 373 -38.23 10.35 6.59
C ASN A 373 -36.94 10.72 7.35
N PRO A 374 -36.59 12.01 7.47
CA PRO A 374 -35.54 12.45 8.36
C PRO A 374 -35.78 12.02 9.81
N LEU A 375 -34.77 11.48 10.45
CA LEU A 375 -34.83 11.14 11.88
C LEU A 375 -34.96 12.43 12.70
N PRO A 376 -35.93 12.51 13.63
CA PRO A 376 -36.01 13.65 14.53
C PRO A 376 -34.75 13.84 15.37
N PRO A 377 -34.35 15.06 15.71
CA PRO A 377 -33.25 15.30 16.62
C PRO A 377 -33.42 14.52 17.94
N GLY A 378 -32.31 13.96 18.45
CA GLY A 378 -32.33 13.15 19.67
C GLY A 378 -32.88 11.73 19.49
N SER A 379 -33.14 11.27 18.28
CA SER A 379 -33.51 9.88 18.01
C SER A 379 -32.50 8.90 18.60
N PRO A 380 -32.91 7.73 19.10
CA PRO A 380 -31.99 6.63 19.39
C PRO A 380 -31.36 6.12 18.10
N LEU A 381 -30.35 5.24 18.22
CA LEU A 381 -29.81 4.53 17.08
C LEU A 381 -30.88 3.71 16.36
N VAL A 382 -31.08 3.94 15.09
CA VAL A 382 -32.06 3.29 14.21
C VAL A 382 -31.30 2.47 13.15
N ASP A 383 -31.74 1.23 12.98
CA ASP A 383 -31.15 0.33 11.97
C ASP A 383 -31.67 0.67 10.57
N VAL A 384 -30.75 1.06 9.67
CA VAL A 384 -31.01 1.37 8.27
C VAL A 384 -30.37 0.36 7.32
N SER A 385 -29.86 -0.75 7.81
CA SER A 385 -29.03 -1.73 7.10
C SER A 385 -29.64 -2.22 5.77
N ASN A 386 -30.93 -2.57 5.79
CA ASN A 386 -31.63 -3.12 4.62
C ASN A 386 -32.47 -2.08 3.88
N THR A 387 -32.03 -0.84 3.86
CA THR A 387 -32.73 0.28 3.21
C THR A 387 -31.85 0.92 2.16
N PRO A 388 -32.40 1.73 1.23
CA PRO A 388 -31.60 2.55 0.32
C PRO A 388 -30.73 3.60 1.01
N TYR A 389 -30.92 3.83 2.30
CA TYR A 389 -30.23 4.85 3.10
C TYR A 389 -29.03 4.30 3.87
N ALA A 390 -28.76 3.00 3.76
CA ALA A 390 -27.52 2.41 4.24
C ALA A 390 -26.33 2.92 3.41
N PHE A 391 -25.15 3.01 4.01
CA PHE A 391 -23.93 3.49 3.35
C PHE A 391 -23.47 2.64 2.15
N ALA A 392 -23.95 1.41 2.01
CA ALA A 392 -23.85 0.58 0.82
C ALA A 392 -24.91 -0.54 0.88
N PRO A 393 -25.40 -1.04 -0.27
CA PRO A 393 -26.20 -2.26 -0.30
C PRO A 393 -25.30 -3.51 -0.35
N GLU A 394 -25.82 -4.64 0.14
CA GLU A 394 -25.23 -5.95 -0.15
C GLU A 394 -25.27 -6.21 -1.67
N LYS A 395 -24.12 -6.49 -2.25
CA LYS A 395 -23.97 -6.64 -3.72
C LYS A 395 -22.85 -7.61 -4.07
N THR A 396 -23.01 -8.24 -5.23
CA THR A 396 -21.98 -9.08 -5.83
C THR A 396 -21.39 -8.44 -7.09
N ARG A 397 -20.13 -8.77 -7.37
CA ARG A 397 -19.42 -8.45 -8.62
C ARG A 397 -18.75 -9.71 -9.12
N SER A 398 -18.85 -9.99 -10.41
CA SER A 398 -18.05 -11.02 -11.06
C SER A 398 -17.17 -10.41 -12.16
N ILE A 399 -15.96 -10.96 -12.31
CA ILE A 399 -14.96 -10.52 -13.27
C ILE A 399 -14.51 -11.74 -14.05
N ARG A 400 -14.52 -11.67 -15.36
CA ARG A 400 -13.91 -12.65 -16.26
C ARG A 400 -12.82 -11.97 -17.03
N TYR A 401 -11.70 -12.64 -17.20
CA TYR A 401 -10.59 -12.02 -17.93
C TYR A 401 -9.79 -13.03 -18.73
N LEU A 402 -9.15 -12.49 -19.78
CA LEU A 402 -8.19 -13.18 -20.61
C LEU A 402 -6.99 -12.26 -20.78
N PHE A 403 -5.78 -12.81 -20.78
CA PHE A 403 -4.59 -12.05 -21.10
C PHE A 403 -3.65 -12.85 -22.01
N LEU A 404 -2.94 -12.13 -22.84
CA LEU A 404 -1.89 -12.64 -23.73
C LEU A 404 -0.69 -11.72 -23.64
N GLN A 405 0.50 -12.29 -23.49
CA GLN A 405 1.76 -11.56 -23.53
C GLN A 405 2.79 -12.35 -24.32
N ASP A 406 3.58 -11.64 -25.11
CA ASP A 406 4.78 -12.18 -25.77
C ASP A 406 6.00 -11.38 -25.34
N VAL A 407 7.05 -12.07 -24.97
CA VAL A 407 8.38 -11.53 -24.77
C VAL A 407 9.25 -12.00 -25.93
N TRP A 408 9.50 -11.11 -26.90
CA TRP A 408 10.24 -11.39 -28.13
C TRP A 408 11.66 -10.83 -28.08
N SER A 409 12.65 -11.69 -27.97
CA SER A 409 14.08 -11.36 -28.01
C SER A 409 14.59 -11.41 -29.46
N PHE A 410 14.18 -10.43 -30.30
CA PHE A 410 14.46 -10.43 -31.73
C PHE A 410 15.94 -10.21 -32.08
N SER A 411 16.75 -9.76 -31.14
CA SER A 411 18.19 -9.64 -31.20
C SER A 411 18.78 -9.82 -29.80
N ASP A 412 20.08 -10.12 -29.70
CA ASP A 412 20.76 -10.29 -28.40
C ASP A 412 20.68 -9.06 -27.49
N ASN A 413 20.52 -7.88 -28.09
CA ASN A 413 20.47 -6.61 -27.38
C ASN A 413 19.09 -5.96 -27.36
N TRP A 414 18.07 -6.58 -27.98
CA TRP A 414 16.75 -6.01 -28.10
C TRP A 414 15.66 -7.01 -27.71
N GLN A 415 14.80 -6.58 -26.84
CA GLN A 415 13.63 -7.33 -26.41
C GLN A 415 12.39 -6.46 -26.52
N LEU A 416 11.32 -6.98 -27.12
CA LEU A 416 9.99 -6.39 -27.16
C LEU A 416 9.05 -7.24 -26.33
N THR A 417 8.42 -6.64 -25.32
CA THR A 417 7.27 -7.24 -24.65
C THR A 417 6.00 -6.57 -25.14
N ALA A 418 5.07 -7.36 -25.62
CA ALA A 418 3.74 -6.92 -26.03
C ALA A 418 2.69 -7.73 -25.28
N GLY A 419 1.77 -7.06 -24.61
CA GLY A 419 0.73 -7.73 -23.84
C GLY A 419 -0.61 -7.03 -23.99
N VAL A 420 -1.68 -7.76 -23.76
CA VAL A 420 -3.04 -7.25 -23.71
C VAL A 420 -3.86 -8.06 -22.73
N ARG A 421 -4.69 -7.39 -21.96
CA ARG A 421 -5.67 -8.00 -21.07
C ARG A 421 -7.06 -7.43 -21.35
N TYR A 422 -8.03 -8.30 -21.42
CA TYR A 422 -9.44 -7.99 -21.53
C TYR A 422 -10.14 -8.45 -20.24
N ASP A 423 -10.85 -7.55 -19.59
CA ASP A 423 -11.63 -7.81 -18.39
C ASP A 423 -13.09 -7.47 -18.64
N ASP A 424 -14.02 -8.35 -18.24
CA ASP A 424 -15.48 -8.21 -18.30
C ASP A 424 -16.06 -8.21 -16.89
N TYR A 425 -16.62 -7.09 -16.48
CA TYR A 425 -17.18 -6.85 -15.15
C TYR A 425 -18.70 -6.86 -15.20
N SER A 426 -19.34 -7.54 -14.25
CA SER A 426 -20.80 -7.68 -14.22
C SER A 426 -21.58 -6.40 -13.96
N ASP A 427 -20.95 -5.33 -13.50
CA ASP A 427 -21.60 -4.10 -13.03
C ASP A 427 -21.32 -2.85 -13.85
N PHE A 428 -20.16 -2.72 -14.51
CA PHE A 428 -19.84 -1.53 -15.31
C PHE A 428 -19.34 -1.84 -16.74
N GLY A 429 -19.26 -3.12 -17.15
CA GLY A 429 -18.86 -3.52 -18.50
C GLY A 429 -17.40 -3.92 -18.64
N ASP A 430 -16.82 -3.69 -19.81
CA ASP A 430 -15.52 -4.25 -20.17
C ASP A 430 -14.40 -3.22 -20.28
N THR A 431 -13.17 -3.71 -20.18
CA THR A 431 -11.95 -2.92 -20.39
C THR A 431 -10.92 -3.70 -21.19
N LEU A 432 -10.15 -2.98 -22.02
CA LEU A 432 -9.02 -3.53 -22.78
C LEU A 432 -7.75 -2.77 -22.44
N ASN A 433 -6.75 -3.45 -21.92
CA ASN A 433 -5.53 -2.85 -21.37
C ASN A 433 -4.30 -3.36 -22.10
N PRO A 434 -3.82 -2.67 -23.15
CA PRO A 434 -2.57 -2.99 -23.85
C PRO A 434 -1.35 -2.53 -23.07
N ARG A 435 -0.23 -3.23 -23.32
CA ARG A 435 1.11 -2.90 -22.82
C ARG A 435 2.15 -3.16 -23.89
N LEU A 436 3.10 -2.24 -24.03
CA LEU A 436 4.29 -2.40 -24.88
C LEU A 436 5.53 -1.98 -24.10
N ALA A 437 6.59 -2.75 -24.19
CA ALA A 437 7.88 -2.41 -23.60
C ALA A 437 9.02 -2.82 -24.53
N LEU A 438 9.78 -1.85 -24.98
CA LEU A 438 10.98 -2.07 -25.79
C LEU A 438 12.21 -1.86 -24.89
N VAL A 439 12.99 -2.91 -24.69
CA VAL A 439 14.23 -2.89 -23.93
C VAL A 439 15.40 -2.99 -24.90
N TRP A 440 16.30 -2.03 -24.83
CA TRP A 440 17.53 -1.98 -25.62
C TRP A 440 18.75 -1.96 -24.69
N GLN A 441 19.49 -3.05 -24.69
CA GLN A 441 20.78 -3.15 -24.03
C GLN A 441 21.89 -2.59 -24.96
N VAL A 442 22.06 -1.27 -24.88
CA VAL A 442 23.04 -0.54 -25.76
C VAL A 442 24.47 -1.07 -25.56
N SER A 443 24.78 -1.44 -24.32
CA SER A 443 26.03 -2.09 -23.92
C SER A 443 25.82 -2.80 -22.57
N ASN A 444 26.80 -3.56 -22.11
CA ASN A 444 26.76 -4.21 -20.77
C ASN A 444 26.63 -3.19 -19.61
N ARG A 445 26.76 -1.88 -19.88
CA ARG A 445 26.69 -0.82 -18.88
C ARG A 445 25.58 0.18 -19.11
N PHE A 446 24.88 0.10 -20.22
CA PHE A 446 23.86 1.08 -20.56
C PHE A 446 22.63 0.39 -21.15
N THR A 447 21.50 0.52 -20.48
CA THR A 447 20.19 -0.01 -20.90
C THR A 447 19.19 1.13 -21.05
N THR A 448 18.42 1.09 -22.11
CA THR A 448 17.32 2.01 -22.39
C THR A 448 16.04 1.21 -22.48
N LYS A 449 14.96 1.72 -21.85
CA LYS A 449 13.62 1.12 -21.93
C LYS A 449 12.62 2.18 -22.38
N LEU A 450 11.79 1.86 -23.37
CA LEU A 450 10.63 2.67 -23.77
C LEU A 450 9.38 1.86 -23.47
N LEU A 451 8.51 2.41 -22.62
CA LEU A 451 7.34 1.72 -22.09
C LEU A 451 6.08 2.49 -22.47
N TYR A 452 5.03 1.75 -22.78
CA TYR A 452 3.66 2.24 -22.90
C TYR A 452 2.72 1.26 -22.20
N GLY A 453 1.78 1.77 -21.45
CA GLY A 453 0.75 0.94 -20.82
C GLY A 453 -0.54 1.72 -20.57
N ARG A 454 -1.65 0.99 -20.65
CA ARG A 454 -2.96 1.45 -20.23
C ARG A 454 -3.39 0.65 -19.00
N ALA A 455 -4.04 1.33 -18.07
CA ALA A 455 -4.61 0.75 -16.89
C ALA A 455 -5.95 1.42 -16.54
N PHE A 456 -6.68 0.82 -15.59
CA PHE A 456 -7.97 1.32 -15.16
C PHE A 456 -8.21 1.12 -13.67
N ARG A 457 -9.12 1.93 -13.12
CA ARG A 457 -9.70 1.75 -11.79
C ARG A 457 -11.21 1.57 -11.90
N PRO A 458 -11.77 0.43 -11.43
CA PRO A 458 -13.21 0.24 -11.39
C PRO A 458 -13.85 1.18 -10.36
N PRO A 459 -15.10 1.61 -10.56
CA PRO A 459 -15.86 2.26 -9.52
C PRO A 459 -16.01 1.36 -8.28
N SER A 460 -15.93 1.92 -7.09
CA SER A 460 -16.23 1.22 -5.84
C SER A 460 -17.74 1.06 -5.63
N PHE A 461 -18.14 0.19 -4.72
CA PHE A 461 -19.56 0.04 -4.41
C PHE A 461 -20.16 1.29 -3.74
N GLN A 462 -19.35 2.05 -3.01
CA GLN A 462 -19.75 3.36 -2.52
C GLN A 462 -20.09 4.32 -3.67
N GLU A 463 -19.25 4.39 -4.68
CA GLU A 463 -19.44 5.28 -5.82
C GLU A 463 -20.66 4.89 -6.68
N LEU A 464 -20.87 3.58 -6.86
CA LEU A 464 -21.97 3.06 -7.67
C LEU A 464 -23.32 3.05 -6.94
N PHE A 465 -23.35 2.73 -5.64
CA PHE A 465 -24.57 2.30 -4.97
C PHE A 465 -24.87 2.98 -3.63
N ALA A 466 -23.87 3.64 -2.98
CA ALA A 466 -24.06 4.17 -1.64
C ALA A 466 -24.66 5.58 -1.65
N GLU A 467 -25.77 5.77 -0.92
CA GLU A 467 -26.27 7.11 -0.57
C GLU A 467 -25.69 7.52 0.78
N THR A 468 -24.87 8.56 0.80
CA THR A 468 -24.24 9.06 2.01
C THR A 468 -24.68 10.50 2.29
N SER A 469 -24.38 11.02 3.49
CA SER A 469 -24.60 12.43 3.81
C SER A 469 -23.73 13.39 2.95
N PHE A 470 -22.75 12.87 2.22
CA PHE A 470 -21.80 13.66 1.44
C PHE A 470 -21.99 13.54 -0.08
N SER A 471 -22.61 12.45 -0.56
CA SER A 471 -22.75 12.20 -1.98
C SER A 471 -23.84 11.18 -2.29
N ARG A 472 -24.43 11.29 -3.48
CA ARG A 472 -25.36 10.32 -4.07
C ARG A 472 -24.62 9.35 -4.97
N PRO A 473 -25.07 8.09 -5.07
CA PRO A 473 -24.49 7.08 -5.92
C PRO A 473 -24.75 7.36 -7.41
N ASN A 474 -23.95 6.73 -8.26
CA ASN A 474 -24.17 6.73 -9.70
C ASN A 474 -23.87 5.33 -10.28
N PRO A 475 -24.90 4.53 -10.60
CA PRO A 475 -24.71 3.19 -11.19
C PRO A 475 -24.16 3.23 -12.63
N ASP A 476 -24.18 4.38 -13.29
CA ASP A 476 -23.78 4.56 -14.70
C ASP A 476 -22.33 5.07 -14.82
N LEU A 477 -21.49 4.85 -13.80
CA LEU A 477 -20.10 5.27 -13.83
C LEU A 477 -19.25 4.37 -14.72
N ASP A 478 -18.47 5.00 -15.60
CA ASP A 478 -17.38 4.36 -16.32
C ASP A 478 -16.14 4.19 -15.39
N PRO A 479 -15.24 3.23 -15.65
CA PRO A 479 -13.97 3.13 -14.94
C PRO A 479 -13.07 4.32 -15.25
N GLU A 480 -12.27 4.77 -14.26
CA GLU A 480 -11.17 5.71 -14.52
C GLU A 480 -10.11 5.02 -15.39
N ARG A 481 -9.48 5.77 -16.28
CA ARG A 481 -8.43 5.27 -17.17
C ARG A 481 -7.14 6.03 -16.97
N SER A 482 -6.01 5.33 -17.10
CA SER A 482 -4.68 5.93 -17.13
C SER A 482 -3.85 5.35 -18.28
N GLU A 483 -3.11 6.22 -18.96
CA GLU A 483 -2.15 5.86 -19.99
C GLU A 483 -0.80 6.49 -19.65
N THR A 484 0.27 5.71 -19.75
CA THR A 484 1.61 6.20 -19.43
C THR A 484 2.58 5.85 -20.55
N VAL A 485 3.41 6.83 -20.89
CA VAL A 485 4.62 6.63 -21.71
C VAL A 485 5.82 6.94 -20.83
N GLU A 486 6.82 6.04 -20.83
CA GLU A 486 8.02 6.20 -20.02
C GLU A 486 9.29 5.94 -20.83
N LEU A 487 10.33 6.71 -20.55
CA LEU A 487 11.69 6.48 -21.02
C LEU A 487 12.62 6.30 -19.83
N ILE A 488 13.22 5.12 -19.71
CA ILE A 488 14.16 4.79 -18.64
C ILE A 488 15.56 4.66 -19.24
N LEU A 489 16.50 5.33 -18.63
CA LEU A 489 17.92 5.28 -18.95
C LEU A 489 18.66 4.76 -17.71
N SER A 490 19.30 3.60 -17.81
CA SER A 490 20.08 3.00 -16.72
C SER A 490 21.55 2.92 -17.14
N TYR A 491 22.43 3.45 -16.29
CA TYR A 491 23.86 3.49 -16.57
C TYR A 491 24.68 2.97 -15.38
N ILE A 492 25.57 2.03 -15.64
CA ILE A 492 26.47 1.39 -14.68
C ILE A 492 27.92 1.78 -15.03
N PRO A 493 28.41 2.98 -14.61
CA PRO A 493 29.77 3.43 -14.93
C PRO A 493 30.85 2.51 -14.37
N SER A 494 30.60 1.86 -13.25
CA SER A 494 31.45 0.84 -12.63
C SER A 494 30.57 -0.19 -11.93
N ASN A 495 31.13 -1.35 -11.56
CA ASN A 495 30.38 -2.39 -10.84
C ASN A 495 29.85 -1.92 -9.47
N ASP A 496 30.36 -0.79 -9.00
CA ASP A 496 30.03 -0.22 -7.69
C ASP A 496 29.04 0.96 -7.76
N LEU A 497 28.64 1.42 -8.96
CA LEU A 497 27.76 2.57 -9.14
C LEU A 497 26.70 2.28 -10.19
N ASN A 498 25.44 2.46 -9.81
CA ASN A 498 24.28 2.43 -10.70
C ASN A 498 23.54 3.77 -10.63
N ILE A 499 23.20 4.31 -11.79
CA ILE A 499 22.43 5.55 -11.95
C ILE A 499 21.26 5.26 -12.88
N ALA A 500 20.06 5.66 -12.52
CA ALA A 500 18.88 5.55 -13.38
C ALA A 500 18.13 6.88 -13.45
N ILE A 501 17.60 7.17 -14.64
CA ILE A 501 16.71 8.31 -14.91
C ILE A 501 15.45 7.75 -15.53
N ASN A 502 14.30 8.09 -14.99
CA ASN A 502 12.99 7.77 -15.56
C ASN A 502 12.25 9.08 -15.89
N LEU A 503 11.88 9.23 -17.15
CA LEU A 503 11.03 10.32 -17.65
C LEU A 503 9.67 9.74 -17.96
N TYR A 504 8.60 10.30 -17.40
CA TYR A 504 7.26 9.77 -17.63
C TYR A 504 6.25 10.87 -17.96
N ASN A 505 5.22 10.47 -18.72
CA ASN A 505 4.03 11.24 -18.99
C ASN A 505 2.83 10.35 -18.72
N LEU A 506 2.12 10.64 -17.62
CA LEU A 506 0.92 9.95 -17.17
C LEU A 506 -0.30 10.78 -17.53
N GLN A 507 -1.21 10.23 -18.32
CA GLN A 507 -2.50 10.83 -18.64
C GLN A 507 -3.60 10.05 -17.94
N GLN A 508 -4.49 10.75 -17.24
CA GLN A 508 -5.62 10.15 -16.55
C GLN A 508 -6.91 10.79 -17.06
N SER A 509 -7.96 9.99 -17.25
CA SER A 509 -9.27 10.42 -17.71
C SER A 509 -10.39 9.77 -16.90
N ASP A 510 -11.59 10.35 -17.05
CA ASP A 510 -12.82 9.83 -16.46
C ASP A 510 -12.77 9.72 -14.92
N PHE A 511 -12.12 10.68 -14.25
CA PHE A 511 -12.02 10.70 -12.79
C PHE A 511 -13.39 10.61 -12.13
N ILE A 512 -13.57 9.69 -11.20
CA ILE A 512 -14.79 9.55 -10.41
C ILE A 512 -14.73 10.51 -9.21
N ARG A 513 -15.60 11.48 -9.19
CA ARG A 513 -15.69 12.52 -8.16
C ARG A 513 -17.13 12.85 -7.80
N ALA A 514 -17.37 13.11 -6.52
CA ALA A 514 -18.64 13.65 -6.06
C ALA A 514 -18.66 15.16 -6.34
N ILE A 515 -19.48 15.59 -7.30
CA ILE A 515 -19.65 16.99 -7.71
C ILE A 515 -21.12 17.39 -7.61
N THR A 516 -21.35 18.70 -7.42
CA THR A 516 -22.69 19.30 -7.47
C THR A 516 -22.92 19.83 -8.87
N SER A 517 -23.93 19.31 -9.58
CA SER A 517 -24.30 19.81 -10.90
C SER A 517 -25.02 21.16 -10.81
N PRO A 518 -24.92 22.04 -11.83
CA PRO A 518 -25.63 23.28 -11.83
C PRO A 518 -27.16 23.10 -11.66
N GLY A 519 -27.71 23.70 -10.60
CA GLY A 519 -29.16 23.61 -10.27
C GLY A 519 -29.53 22.45 -9.32
N GLU A 520 -28.57 21.61 -8.93
CA GLU A 520 -28.76 20.58 -7.91
C GLU A 520 -28.20 21.04 -6.56
N SER A 521 -28.80 20.56 -5.46
CA SER A 521 -28.31 20.82 -4.09
C SER A 521 -27.34 19.74 -3.62
N ASP A 522 -27.39 18.56 -4.23
CA ASP A 522 -26.71 17.36 -3.77
C ASP A 522 -25.53 17.04 -4.65
N ARG A 523 -24.48 16.52 -4.03
CA ARG A 523 -23.29 16.01 -4.74
C ARG A 523 -23.59 14.60 -5.26
N ARG A 524 -23.24 14.32 -6.51
CA ARG A 524 -23.35 12.99 -7.12
C ARG A 524 -22.00 12.56 -7.68
N PHE A 525 -21.69 11.28 -7.58
CA PHE A 525 -20.50 10.73 -8.25
C PHE A 525 -20.66 10.81 -9.77
N GLN A 526 -19.66 11.32 -10.46
CA GLN A 526 -19.63 11.48 -11.91
C GLN A 526 -18.22 11.31 -12.43
N ASN A 527 -18.09 10.76 -13.65
CA ASN A 527 -16.83 10.80 -14.38
C ASN A 527 -16.52 12.23 -14.82
N THR A 528 -15.34 12.73 -14.51
CA THR A 528 -14.99 14.14 -14.72
C THR A 528 -13.57 14.28 -15.22
N GLY A 529 -13.40 15.13 -16.23
CA GLY A 529 -12.12 15.71 -16.63
C GLY A 529 -10.97 14.76 -16.94
N ASN A 530 -9.91 15.37 -17.40
CA ASN A 530 -8.63 14.73 -17.71
C ASN A 530 -7.52 15.44 -16.93
N HIS A 531 -6.46 14.73 -16.66
CA HIS A 531 -5.30 15.23 -15.95
C HIS A 531 -4.03 14.61 -16.51
N THR A 532 -2.98 15.42 -16.64
CA THR A 532 -1.67 14.95 -17.10
C THR A 532 -0.62 15.26 -16.04
N ILE A 533 0.21 14.29 -15.72
CA ILE A 533 1.34 14.45 -14.81
C ILE A 533 2.60 14.07 -15.57
N GLN A 534 3.50 15.01 -15.73
CA GLN A 534 4.84 14.76 -16.24
C GLN A 534 5.83 14.74 -15.08
N GLY A 535 6.79 13.82 -15.11
CA GLY A 535 7.77 13.75 -14.04
C GLY A 535 9.10 13.17 -14.44
N ILE A 536 10.05 13.40 -13.56
CA ILE A 536 11.41 12.91 -13.63
C ILE A 536 11.74 12.25 -12.31
N GLU A 537 12.22 11.01 -12.36
CA GLU A 537 12.75 10.25 -11.23
C GLU A 537 14.23 10.00 -11.47
N LEU A 538 15.06 10.35 -10.51
CA LEU A 538 16.50 10.11 -10.51
C LEU A 538 16.83 9.12 -9.39
N GLU A 539 17.63 8.12 -9.68
CA GLU A 539 18.11 7.15 -8.69
C GLU A 539 19.61 6.97 -8.81
N ALA A 540 20.29 6.83 -7.66
CA ALA A 540 21.68 6.43 -7.60
C ALA A 540 21.91 5.45 -6.45
N LYS A 541 22.64 4.36 -6.72
CA LYS A 541 23.12 3.41 -5.72
C LYS A 541 24.63 3.26 -5.90
N TRP A 542 25.38 3.47 -4.82
CA TRP A 542 26.84 3.45 -4.85
C TRP A 542 27.42 2.64 -3.69
N GLN A 543 28.13 1.57 -4.03
CA GLN A 543 28.97 0.82 -3.10
C GLN A 543 30.31 1.55 -2.95
N ALA A 544 30.32 2.66 -2.17
CA ALA A 544 31.49 3.54 -2.03
C ALA A 544 32.73 2.81 -1.45
N ALA A 545 32.49 1.78 -0.63
CA ALA A 545 33.48 0.85 -0.11
C ALA A 545 32.80 -0.49 0.19
N LYS A 546 33.56 -1.57 0.41
CA LYS A 546 32.99 -2.88 0.81
C LYS A 546 32.09 -2.80 2.05
N THR A 547 32.33 -1.80 2.89
CA THR A 547 31.62 -1.58 4.15
C THR A 547 30.66 -0.39 4.11
N LEU A 548 30.51 0.30 2.97
CA LEU A 548 29.73 1.53 2.88
C LEU A 548 28.93 1.55 1.57
N ARG A 549 27.61 1.57 1.70
CA ARG A 549 26.65 1.77 0.61
C ARG A 549 25.90 3.07 0.79
N LEU A 550 25.75 3.80 -0.29
CA LEU A 550 24.97 5.03 -0.38
C LEU A 550 23.85 4.81 -1.40
N SER A 551 22.65 5.26 -1.07
CA SER A 551 21.52 5.26 -1.99
C SER A 551 20.83 6.62 -1.92
N ALA A 552 20.40 7.13 -3.07
CA ALA A 552 19.65 8.38 -3.14
C ALA A 552 18.65 8.33 -4.30
N ASN A 553 17.53 9.00 -4.12
CA ASN A 553 16.60 9.29 -5.21
C ASN A 553 16.04 10.71 -5.07
N TYR A 554 15.54 11.22 -6.18
CA TYR A 554 14.89 12.53 -6.26
C TYR A 554 13.80 12.50 -7.32
N THR A 555 12.63 12.99 -6.99
CA THR A 555 11.48 13.04 -7.88
C THR A 555 10.98 14.47 -8.06
N ILE A 556 10.68 14.83 -9.31
CA ILE A 556 9.98 16.08 -9.66
C ILE A 556 8.71 15.72 -10.43
N ARG A 557 7.58 16.32 -10.03
CA ARG A 557 6.28 16.16 -10.68
C ARG A 557 5.74 17.50 -11.13
N ASN A 558 5.21 17.54 -12.35
CA ASN A 558 4.57 18.71 -12.93
C ASN A 558 3.16 18.35 -13.41
N PRO A 559 2.14 18.46 -12.54
CA PRO A 559 0.75 18.28 -12.93
C PRO A 559 0.24 19.47 -13.76
N ASP A 560 -0.53 19.22 -14.82
CA ASP A 560 -1.08 20.24 -15.72
C ASP A 560 -2.27 21.00 -15.13
N ASN A 561 -2.96 20.43 -14.16
CA ASN A 561 -4.20 20.99 -13.63
C ASN A 561 -4.35 20.70 -12.12
N ASN A 562 -4.30 21.76 -11.32
CA ASN A 562 -4.43 21.69 -9.86
C ASN A 562 -5.81 21.21 -9.37
N GLN A 563 -6.86 21.21 -10.21
CA GLN A 563 -8.21 20.77 -9.81
C GLN A 563 -8.32 19.25 -9.61
N PHE A 564 -7.47 18.48 -10.32
CA PHE A 564 -7.48 17.00 -10.28
C PHE A 564 -6.32 16.43 -9.49
N ARG A 565 -5.39 17.24 -9.05
CA ARG A 565 -4.26 16.86 -8.24
C ARG A 565 -4.73 16.19 -6.93
N ALA A 566 -4.05 15.16 -6.50
CA ALA A 566 -4.21 14.60 -5.16
C ALA A 566 -3.96 15.70 -4.12
N ILE A 567 -4.71 15.64 -3.02
CA ILE A 567 -4.58 16.66 -1.96
C ILE A 567 -3.18 16.56 -1.39
N ASP A 568 -2.52 17.72 -1.16
CA ASP A 568 -1.21 17.86 -0.50
C ASP A 568 -0.09 16.99 -1.06
N GLU A 569 -0.23 16.53 -2.29
CA GLU A 569 0.82 15.78 -2.93
C GLU A 569 2.08 16.65 -3.12
N PRO A 570 3.27 16.13 -2.76
CA PRO A 570 4.50 16.86 -2.99
C PRO A 570 4.80 16.99 -4.49
N LYS A 571 5.22 18.17 -4.94
CA LYS A 571 5.79 18.33 -6.29
C LYS A 571 7.20 17.77 -6.37
N GLN A 572 7.89 17.77 -5.26
CA GLN A 572 9.26 17.29 -5.15
C GLN A 572 9.41 16.44 -3.89
N ASP A 573 10.15 15.35 -4.01
CA ASP A 573 10.61 14.56 -2.89
C ASP A 573 12.03 14.06 -3.12
N ALA A 574 12.74 13.82 -2.03
CA ALA A 574 14.08 13.27 -2.06
C ALA A 574 14.29 12.29 -0.90
N TYR A 575 14.98 11.21 -1.19
CA TYR A 575 15.40 10.23 -0.21
C TYR A 575 16.91 10.01 -0.32
N ALA A 576 17.58 9.90 0.83
CA ALA A 576 18.98 9.53 0.91
C ALA A 576 19.20 8.54 2.05
N ARG A 577 20.07 7.54 1.83
CA ARG A 577 20.38 6.50 2.81
C ARG A 577 21.88 6.17 2.81
N VAL A 578 22.39 5.94 4.00
CA VAL A 578 23.75 5.49 4.28
C VAL A 578 23.66 4.17 5.04
N ASP A 579 24.28 3.12 4.52
CA ASP A 579 24.51 1.84 5.21
C ASP A 579 26.00 1.65 5.42
N TRP A 580 26.41 1.60 6.69
CA TRP A 580 27.82 1.56 7.04
C TRP A 580 28.16 0.49 8.06
N ASN A 581 28.85 -0.55 7.63
CA ASN A 581 29.47 -1.56 8.50
C ASN A 581 30.81 -1.01 9.01
N PHE A 582 30.79 -0.08 9.96
CA PHE A 582 32.00 0.58 10.48
C PHE A 582 32.90 -0.35 11.31
N ARG A 583 32.37 -1.48 11.75
CA ARG A 583 33.07 -2.64 12.36
C ARG A 583 32.41 -3.93 11.87
N PRO A 584 33.10 -5.08 11.95
CA PRO A 584 32.57 -6.35 11.49
C PRO A 584 31.16 -6.69 12.01
N ASP A 585 30.90 -6.41 13.26
CA ASP A 585 29.67 -6.80 13.95
C ASP A 585 28.70 -5.62 14.15
N TRP A 586 28.99 -4.45 13.57
CA TRP A 586 28.22 -3.23 13.76
C TRP A 586 27.80 -2.61 12.43
N ASN A 587 26.53 -2.42 12.27
CA ASN A 587 25.94 -1.67 11.17
C ASN A 587 25.30 -0.37 11.69
N LEU A 588 25.58 0.73 11.01
CA LEU A 588 24.89 2.00 11.17
C LEU A 588 24.14 2.29 9.88
N ASN A 589 22.83 2.41 10.00
CA ASN A 589 21.96 2.96 8.95
C ASN A 589 21.53 4.36 9.31
N MET A 590 21.50 5.26 8.34
CA MET A 590 20.88 6.57 8.45
C MET A 590 20.13 6.86 7.17
N GLN A 591 18.88 7.23 7.28
CA GLN A 591 18.03 7.58 6.14
C GLN A 591 17.37 8.95 6.37
N THR A 592 17.21 9.69 5.30
CA THR A 592 16.59 11.01 5.30
C THR A 592 15.59 11.10 4.18
N ASN A 593 14.40 11.59 4.48
CA ASN A 593 13.33 11.82 3.53
C ASN A 593 12.91 13.30 3.58
N TRP A 594 12.96 13.98 2.45
CA TRP A 594 12.51 15.37 2.29
C TRP A 594 11.28 15.41 1.40
N ILE A 595 10.23 16.09 1.88
CA ILE A 595 8.95 16.28 1.22
C ILE A 595 8.71 17.77 1.03
N GLY A 596 8.54 18.22 -0.22
CA GLY A 596 8.47 19.64 -0.53
C GLY A 596 7.42 20.04 -1.56
N GLU A 597 7.13 21.35 -1.57
CA GLU A 597 6.21 22.03 -2.49
C GLU A 597 4.80 21.43 -2.50
N ARG A 598 4.17 21.30 -1.32
CA ARG A 598 2.81 20.80 -1.16
C ARG A 598 1.81 21.95 -1.18
N GLU A 599 0.79 21.83 -2.04
CA GLU A 599 -0.26 22.84 -2.19
C GLU A 599 -1.58 22.35 -1.60
N ARG A 600 -2.32 23.27 -0.99
CA ARG A 600 -3.68 23.02 -0.52
C ARG A 600 -4.70 23.13 -1.66
N ARG A 601 -5.91 22.67 -1.42
CA ARG A 601 -7.04 22.90 -2.33
C ARG A 601 -7.32 24.40 -2.43
N SER A 602 -7.82 24.83 -3.58
CA SER A 602 -8.14 26.25 -3.86
C SER A 602 -9.19 26.87 -2.91
N ASN A 603 -9.99 26.03 -2.25
CA ASN A 603 -10.99 26.46 -1.26
C ASN A 603 -10.48 26.42 0.20
N ASP A 604 -9.23 26.08 0.43
CA ASP A 604 -8.59 26.12 1.74
C ASP A 604 -7.84 27.43 1.90
N SER A 605 -8.23 28.25 2.84
CA SER A 605 -7.66 29.60 3.07
C SER A 605 -6.42 29.59 3.97
N ARG A 606 -6.03 28.42 4.51
CA ARG A 606 -4.81 28.31 5.31
C ARG A 606 -3.55 28.51 4.45
N SER A 607 -2.43 28.85 5.06
CA SER A 607 -1.13 28.94 4.37
C SER A 607 -0.78 27.59 3.70
N SER A 608 0.12 27.60 2.71
CA SER A 608 0.71 26.38 2.14
C SER A 608 1.27 25.49 3.24
N LEU A 609 1.33 24.18 2.97
CA LEU A 609 2.01 23.24 3.86
C LEU A 609 3.53 23.50 3.78
N ASP A 610 4.17 23.53 4.95
CA ASP A 610 5.61 23.65 5.01
C ASP A 610 6.28 22.37 4.52
N ASP A 611 7.45 22.52 3.91
CA ASP A 611 8.32 21.40 3.60
C ASP A 611 8.85 20.79 4.90
N TYR A 612 9.12 19.48 4.91
CA TYR A 612 9.74 18.84 6.06
C TYR A 612 10.84 17.86 5.67
N THR A 613 11.73 17.57 6.62
CA THR A 613 12.79 16.58 6.48
C THR A 613 12.80 15.64 7.67
N LEU A 614 12.45 14.38 7.46
CA LEU A 614 12.53 13.35 8.49
C LEU A 614 13.83 12.56 8.33
N THR A 615 14.55 12.41 9.42
CA THR A 615 15.80 11.63 9.46
C THR A 615 15.69 10.55 10.52
N ASP A 616 15.94 9.32 10.13
CA ASP A 616 15.96 8.16 11.01
C ASP A 616 17.35 7.55 11.07
N THR A 617 17.68 6.91 12.17
CA THR A 617 18.94 6.19 12.32
C THR A 617 18.74 4.88 13.08
N THR A 618 19.47 3.84 12.68
CA THR A 618 19.45 2.53 13.35
C THR A 618 20.87 2.03 13.51
N LEU A 619 21.23 1.67 14.74
CA LEU A 619 22.47 1.01 15.08
C LEU A 619 22.18 -0.45 15.40
N ARG A 620 22.83 -1.38 14.70
CA ARG A 620 22.65 -2.81 14.87
C ARG A 620 23.95 -3.50 15.24
N TYR A 621 23.86 -4.46 16.17
CA TYR A 621 24.97 -5.30 16.64
C TYR A 621 24.65 -6.78 16.45
N THR A 622 25.55 -7.51 15.78
CA THR A 622 25.41 -8.93 15.42
C THR A 622 26.55 -9.81 15.97
N GLY A 623 27.38 -9.29 16.86
CA GLY A 623 28.61 -9.95 17.34
C GLY A 623 28.42 -11.10 18.36
N LEU A 624 27.18 -11.41 18.76
CA LEU A 624 26.88 -12.47 19.71
C LEU A 624 26.16 -13.64 19.05
N ASN A 625 26.89 -14.47 18.31
CA ASN A 625 26.41 -15.71 17.65
C ASN A 625 24.90 -15.72 17.28
N ALA A 626 24.03 -16.22 18.19
CA ALA A 626 22.59 -16.33 17.95
C ALA A 626 21.80 -15.04 18.26
N TRP A 627 22.41 -14.01 18.81
CA TRP A 627 21.74 -12.80 19.26
C TRP A 627 22.05 -11.60 18.38
N GLU A 628 21.02 -10.85 18.05
CA GLU A 628 21.13 -9.53 17.43
C GLU A 628 20.42 -8.47 18.27
N PHE A 629 20.97 -7.28 18.27
CA PHE A 629 20.41 -6.12 18.96
C PHE A 629 20.32 -4.97 17.99
N ALA A 630 19.24 -4.22 18.03
CA ALA A 630 19.15 -2.95 17.30
C ALA A 630 18.58 -1.85 18.19
N PHE A 631 19.06 -0.63 17.94
CA PHE A 631 18.52 0.57 18.53
C PHE A 631 18.21 1.57 17.42
N SER A 632 16.96 2.01 17.32
CA SER A 632 16.49 2.90 16.27
C SER A 632 15.96 4.20 16.87
N ILE A 633 16.27 5.32 16.23
CA ILE A 633 15.70 6.63 16.50
C ILE A 633 14.98 7.08 15.25
N ARG A 634 13.70 7.34 15.36
CA ARG A 634 12.88 7.96 14.32
C ARG A 634 12.77 9.45 14.57
N ASN A 635 12.69 10.23 13.48
CA ASN A 635 12.68 11.68 13.54
C ASN A 635 13.81 12.21 14.46
N LEU A 636 15.05 11.88 14.12
CA LEU A 636 16.26 12.14 14.92
C LEU A 636 16.39 13.60 15.38
N PHE A 637 15.97 14.54 14.53
CA PHE A 637 16.10 15.98 14.78
C PHE A 637 14.86 16.61 15.41
N ASP A 638 13.80 15.80 15.68
CA ASP A 638 12.55 16.24 16.27
C ASP A 638 11.83 17.30 15.44
N GLU A 639 11.81 17.09 14.14
CA GLU A 639 11.16 17.96 13.16
C GLU A 639 9.66 18.00 13.37
N ASP A 640 9.05 19.19 13.37
CA ASP A 640 7.59 19.39 13.38
C ASP A 640 7.02 19.16 11.97
N ALA A 641 7.02 17.91 11.55
CA ALA A 641 6.49 17.50 10.27
C ALA A 641 4.96 17.38 10.33
N ARG A 642 4.27 17.84 9.29
CA ARG A 642 2.82 17.90 9.28
C ARG A 642 2.23 17.43 7.96
N GLU A 643 1.07 16.76 8.06
CA GLU A 643 0.24 16.33 6.94
C GLU A 643 -1.09 17.09 6.91
N TYR A 644 -1.68 17.17 5.72
CA TYR A 644 -2.93 17.87 5.48
C TYR A 644 -4.09 17.30 6.30
N THR A 645 -4.85 18.18 6.92
CA THR A 645 -6.17 17.90 7.51
C THR A 645 -7.28 18.57 6.70
N ALA A 646 -8.53 18.13 6.91
CA ALA A 646 -9.69 18.82 6.35
C ALA A 646 -9.72 20.30 6.82
N PRO A 647 -10.23 21.25 6.01
CA PRO A 647 -10.33 22.66 6.39
C PRO A 647 -11.14 22.94 7.65
N SER A 648 -11.94 21.97 8.10
CA SER A 648 -12.67 22.02 9.36
C SER A 648 -11.80 21.86 10.60
N VAL A 649 -10.55 21.40 10.44
CA VAL A 649 -9.54 21.30 11.52
C VAL A 649 -8.60 22.50 11.37
N THR A 650 -8.37 23.22 12.46
CA THR A 650 -7.56 24.46 12.39
C THR A 650 -6.13 24.19 11.99
N ASP A 651 -5.53 23.15 12.56
CA ASP A 651 -4.13 22.81 12.36
C ASP A 651 -3.99 21.57 11.47
N ASP A 652 -2.82 21.43 10.86
CA ASP A 652 -2.44 20.22 10.13
C ASP A 652 -2.10 19.08 11.08
N LEU A 653 -2.19 17.84 10.60
CA LEU A 653 -1.92 16.64 11.36
C LEU A 653 -0.42 16.53 11.66
N ILE A 654 -0.05 16.66 12.92
CA ILE A 654 1.33 16.50 13.38
C ILE A 654 1.73 15.02 13.23
N LEU A 655 2.87 14.78 12.59
CA LEU A 655 3.49 13.45 12.50
C LEU A 655 4.22 13.11 13.82
N PRO A 656 4.54 11.82 14.06
CA PRO A 656 5.20 11.43 15.29
C PRO A 656 6.50 12.21 15.57
N GLU A 657 6.62 12.73 16.78
CA GLU A 657 7.84 13.32 17.33
C GLU A 657 8.98 12.30 17.36
N ARG A 658 10.16 12.73 17.83
CA ARG A 658 11.29 11.81 18.02
C ARG A 658 10.89 10.59 18.84
N SER A 659 11.10 9.41 18.26
CA SER A 659 10.74 8.15 18.91
C SER A 659 11.90 7.15 18.90
N LEU A 660 11.98 6.33 19.95
CA LEU A 660 13.06 5.41 20.22
C LEU A 660 12.56 3.99 20.27
N TYR A 661 13.30 3.05 19.67
CA TYR A 661 12.97 1.62 19.68
C TYR A 661 14.22 0.80 19.99
N ALA A 662 14.07 -0.23 20.84
CA ALA A 662 15.06 -1.24 21.09
C ALA A 662 14.54 -2.60 20.64
N GLU A 663 15.38 -3.37 19.97
CA GLU A 663 15.07 -4.69 19.41
C GLU A 663 16.08 -5.71 19.85
N ILE A 664 15.61 -6.90 20.15
CA ILE A 664 16.42 -8.09 20.40
C ILE A 664 15.87 -9.23 19.57
N LYS A 665 16.75 -9.94 18.85
CA LYS A 665 16.44 -11.14 18.09
C LYS A 665 17.30 -12.31 18.56
N TYR A 666 16.69 -13.48 18.61
CA TYR A 666 17.37 -14.74 18.86
C TYR A 666 17.18 -15.68 17.67
N LYS A 667 18.28 -16.11 17.06
CA LYS A 667 18.33 -16.97 15.88
C LYS A 667 18.76 -18.38 16.28
N VAL A 668 17.94 -19.37 15.94
CA VAL A 668 18.25 -20.78 16.17
C VAL A 668 18.64 -21.40 14.83
N ASN A 669 19.84 -21.98 14.75
CA ASN A 669 20.21 -22.72 13.55
C ASN A 669 19.25 -23.89 13.36
N SER A 670 18.48 -23.89 12.29
CA SER A 670 17.71 -25.05 11.89
C SER A 670 18.69 -26.10 11.34
N GLU A 671 18.93 -27.19 12.06
CA GLU A 671 19.45 -28.39 11.40
C GLU A 671 18.37 -28.83 10.41
N ARG A 672 18.58 -28.60 9.14
CA ARG A 672 17.73 -29.21 8.10
C ARG A 672 17.98 -30.71 8.17
N TYR A 673 17.02 -31.46 8.63
CA TYR A 673 17.04 -32.92 8.50
C TYR A 673 16.83 -33.23 7.01
N GLU A 674 17.90 -33.71 6.34
CA GLU A 674 17.88 -34.25 4.98
C GLU A 674 16.96 -35.47 4.86
#